data_b1ba0acbec617bd22eaeb30915d4cd78
#
_entry.id   b1ba0acbec617bd22eaeb30915d4cd78
#
_cell.length_a   1.000
_cell.length_b   1.000
_cell.length_c   1.000
_cell.angle_alpha   90.00
_cell.angle_beta   90.00
_cell.angle_gamma   90.00
#
_symmetry.space_group_name_H-M   'P 1'
#
loop_
_entity.id
_entity.type
_entity.pdbx_description
1 polymer ?
#
loop_
_entity_poly.entity_id
_entity_poly.type
_entity_poly.pdbx_seq_one_letter_code
_entity_poly.pdbx_strand_id
1 'polypeptide(L)'
;MKVSQIRQAYLDFFAKKGHQIVQSSPVVPGDDPTLLFTNAGMNQFKDVFLGFDKRPYQRATTAQKCIRAGGKHNDLDNVGYTARHHTFFEMLGNFSFGDYFKKDAIQFAWDLLTQVFKLPKEKLLVTVYAEDDEAYEIWNKQIGVPADRIIRIGDNKGARYASDNFWMMGNTGPCGPCTEIFYDHGEHIPGGPPGSPDEDGDRFIEIWNNVFMQFNRDEAGVMYLLPKPSVDTGMGLERIAAVLQHVHSNYEIDLFVNLIKASKEAVAAAGGENCDANSPSLKVIADHIRACSFIVVDGVIPGNAGRGYVSRRIARRAICHGYKLGARKPFFYQLVPALVKEMGDAYPELRAAQDKVSEVIKQEEERFFQTIANGMEILDGALAGGARMVDGETAFRLHDTFGFPLDLTADVCRERGVTVDADGFEVAMQKQRDRARASGKFKVAQGLDYKGQSTQFHGYDTLKHEGAKVTALYVDGSAVPSVKAGDAAVIALDNTPFYAESGGQVGDKGELRNESILFAVEDTLKIQADVFGHQGEVLEGELKVGDSINALVDTQQRTDTMRNHSATHILHKALREVLGDHVQQKGSLVDVTKTRFDFTHNAPITAEQIRRIEDIVNQEILENSATSGKVMSLDDAQKTGAMMLFGEKYGDEVRVLEIGSSKELCGGTHVARTGDIGILKIVSEGGVAAGIRRVEAVTGNHALHFLQGLEDKINEAAAILKTHPGDLVNRVAQLQESLRQAERELEKVNSKLAASQGDELAGQAIDVNGLKVLSARLDGADAGVLRETMDALKAKLTTAAIVLASVQGDKVRLIAGVTADSIGKVKAGDLVNFVAQQVGGKGGGKPEMAMAGGNDPSKLGTALAGVKDWVASK
;
A
#
# COMPACT_ATOMS: atom_id res chain seq x y z
N MET A 1 -0.54 32.85 -23.53
CA MET A 1 -1.54 31.76 -23.76
C MET A 1 -1.63 30.94 -22.47
N LYS A 2 -2.85 30.51 -22.08
CA LYS A 2 -3.01 29.57 -20.95
C LYS A 2 -2.57 28.15 -21.37
N VAL A 3 -2.18 27.33 -20.40
CA VAL A 3 -1.80 25.93 -20.63
C VAL A 3 -2.86 25.16 -21.44
N SER A 4 -4.15 25.33 -21.11
CA SER A 4 -5.25 24.69 -21.86
C SER A 4 -5.33 25.14 -23.33
N GLN A 5 -5.05 26.41 -23.61
CA GLN A 5 -5.04 26.96 -24.98
C GLN A 5 -3.83 26.46 -25.77
N ILE A 6 -2.68 26.29 -25.14
CA ILE A 6 -1.46 25.77 -25.77
C ILE A 6 -1.69 24.32 -26.19
N ARG A 7 -2.23 23.49 -25.25
CA ARG A 7 -2.60 22.10 -25.55
C ARG A 7 -3.53 22.00 -26.76
N GLN A 8 -4.59 22.80 -26.77
CA GLN A 8 -5.54 22.78 -27.87
C GLN A 8 -4.93 23.28 -29.18
N ALA A 9 -4.14 24.35 -29.16
CA ALA A 9 -3.48 24.88 -30.35
C ALA A 9 -2.52 23.87 -31.01
N TYR A 10 -1.81 23.07 -30.19
CA TYR A 10 -0.97 21.97 -30.67
C TYR A 10 -1.80 20.91 -31.37
N LEU A 11 -2.84 20.41 -30.73
CA LEU A 11 -3.70 19.37 -31.28
C LEU A 11 -4.39 19.84 -32.57
N ASP A 12 -4.90 21.07 -32.60
CA ASP A 12 -5.56 21.66 -33.77
C ASP A 12 -4.58 21.85 -34.96
N PHE A 13 -3.33 22.23 -34.67
CA PHE A 13 -2.32 22.39 -35.70
C PHE A 13 -2.05 21.05 -36.40
N PHE A 14 -1.84 19.98 -35.65
CA PHE A 14 -1.58 18.67 -36.21
C PHE A 14 -2.83 18.03 -36.82
N ALA A 15 -4.02 18.28 -36.29
CA ALA A 15 -5.27 17.87 -36.94
C ALA A 15 -5.42 18.48 -38.34
N LYS A 16 -5.06 19.75 -38.53
CA LYS A 16 -5.02 20.41 -39.83
C LYS A 16 -3.97 19.83 -40.78
N LYS A 17 -2.96 19.16 -40.26
CA LYS A 17 -1.94 18.41 -41.01
C LYS A 17 -2.32 16.94 -41.22
N GLY A 18 -3.56 16.57 -40.97
CA GLY A 18 -4.09 15.22 -41.22
C GLY A 18 -3.81 14.20 -40.10
N HIS A 19 -3.45 14.64 -38.91
CA HIS A 19 -3.27 13.74 -37.78
C HIS A 19 -4.61 13.48 -37.07
N GLN A 20 -4.87 12.24 -36.71
CA GLN A 20 -5.95 11.87 -35.80
C GLN A 20 -5.64 12.33 -34.41
N ILE A 21 -6.53 13.12 -33.78
CA ILE A 21 -6.42 13.42 -32.35
C ILE A 21 -6.77 12.14 -31.58
N VAL A 22 -5.83 11.64 -30.79
CA VAL A 22 -5.96 10.44 -29.95
C VAL A 22 -5.92 10.86 -28.51
N GLN A 23 -6.83 10.34 -27.70
CA GLN A 23 -6.87 10.62 -26.28
C GLN A 23 -5.62 10.09 -25.57
N SER A 24 -5.25 10.71 -24.45
CA SER A 24 -4.19 10.20 -23.57
C SER A 24 -4.53 8.78 -23.10
N SER A 25 -3.58 7.88 -23.22
CA SER A 25 -3.67 6.60 -22.52
C SER A 25 -3.57 6.81 -21.01
N PRO A 26 -4.00 5.83 -20.17
CA PRO A 26 -3.78 5.85 -18.74
C PRO A 26 -2.29 6.03 -18.39
N VAL A 27 -2.02 6.60 -17.22
CA VAL A 27 -0.64 6.64 -16.67
C VAL A 27 -0.17 5.26 -16.22
N VAL A 28 -1.10 4.33 -16.02
CA VAL A 28 -0.81 2.91 -15.76
C VAL A 28 -0.93 2.15 -17.08
N PRO A 29 0.19 1.73 -17.69
CA PRO A 29 0.12 0.99 -18.97
C PRO A 29 -0.55 -0.37 -18.76
N GLY A 30 -1.54 -0.70 -19.61
CA GLY A 30 -2.27 -1.97 -19.56
C GLY A 30 -1.47 -3.14 -20.12
N ASP A 31 -0.68 -2.87 -21.15
CA ASP A 31 -0.13 -3.91 -22.03
C ASP A 31 1.40 -4.04 -21.95
N ASP A 32 2.10 -3.24 -21.13
CA ASP A 32 3.55 -3.33 -20.98
C ASP A 32 3.96 -3.60 -19.52
N PRO A 33 4.29 -4.84 -19.17
CA PRO A 33 4.70 -5.22 -17.80
C PRO A 33 6.09 -4.68 -17.43
N THR A 34 6.87 -4.18 -18.40
CA THR A 34 8.23 -3.64 -18.16
C THR A 34 8.19 -2.21 -17.64
N LEU A 35 7.08 -1.50 -17.81
CA LEU A 35 6.89 -0.12 -17.40
C LEU A 35 6.01 -0.02 -16.14
N LEU A 36 6.51 0.70 -15.14
CA LEU A 36 5.69 1.05 -13.97
C LEU A 36 4.60 2.04 -14.35
N PHE A 37 4.95 3.07 -15.11
CA PHE A 37 4.04 4.11 -15.56
C PHE A 37 4.35 4.50 -16.99
N THR A 38 3.36 5.05 -17.69
CA THR A 38 3.52 5.70 -18.99
C THR A 38 4.45 6.89 -18.82
N ASN A 39 5.60 6.86 -19.48
CA ASN A 39 6.67 7.85 -19.35
C ASN A 39 6.95 8.66 -20.62
N ALA A 40 6.29 8.31 -21.74
CA ALA A 40 6.41 8.97 -23.03
C ALA A 40 5.13 8.84 -23.85
N GLY A 41 4.90 9.76 -24.78
CA GLY A 41 3.74 9.77 -25.68
C GLY A 41 3.62 8.54 -26.56
N MET A 42 4.76 7.95 -26.92
CA MET A 42 4.80 6.79 -27.82
C MET A 42 4.37 5.47 -27.15
N ASN A 43 4.28 5.40 -25.82
CA ASN A 43 4.01 4.13 -25.15
C ASN A 43 2.72 3.46 -25.65
N GLN A 44 1.65 4.22 -25.86
CA GLN A 44 0.39 3.69 -26.39
C GLN A 44 0.45 3.27 -27.86
N PHE A 45 1.53 3.60 -28.58
CA PHE A 45 1.72 3.30 -30.01
C PHE A 45 2.88 2.32 -30.27
N LYS A 46 3.48 1.75 -29.22
CA LYS A 46 4.62 0.83 -29.31
C LYS A 46 4.36 -0.27 -30.36
N ASP A 47 3.25 -0.96 -30.27
CA ASP A 47 2.89 -2.06 -31.15
C ASP A 47 2.54 -1.60 -32.55
N VAL A 48 2.09 -0.35 -32.72
CA VAL A 48 1.89 0.26 -34.03
C VAL A 48 3.23 0.48 -34.75
N PHE A 49 4.26 0.98 -34.02
CA PHE A 49 5.61 1.13 -34.56
C PHE A 49 6.26 -0.20 -34.95
N LEU A 50 6.00 -1.24 -34.14
CA LEU A 50 6.50 -2.59 -34.42
C LEU A 50 5.69 -3.34 -35.48
N GLY A 51 4.55 -2.82 -35.89
CA GLY A 51 3.68 -3.42 -36.92
C GLY A 51 2.75 -4.50 -36.36
N PHE A 52 2.69 -4.70 -35.04
CA PHE A 52 1.81 -5.67 -34.38
C PHE A 52 0.37 -5.18 -34.26
N ASP A 53 0.16 -3.85 -34.15
CA ASP A 53 -1.15 -3.22 -34.10
C ASP A 53 -1.37 -2.38 -35.40
N LYS A 54 -2.58 -2.42 -35.96
CA LYS A 54 -2.99 -1.65 -37.14
C LYS A 54 -4.09 -0.68 -36.76
N ARG A 55 -3.78 0.60 -36.80
CA ARG A 55 -4.77 1.66 -36.61
C ARG A 55 -5.39 2.11 -37.96
N PRO A 56 -6.63 2.66 -37.92
CA PRO A 56 -7.29 3.18 -39.10
C PRO A 56 -6.68 4.50 -39.62
N TYR A 57 -5.60 4.97 -39.03
CA TYR A 57 -4.87 6.18 -39.34
C TYR A 57 -3.35 5.93 -39.40
N GLN A 58 -2.63 6.73 -40.15
CA GLN A 58 -1.16 6.67 -40.24
C GLN A 58 -0.49 7.87 -39.57
N ARG A 59 -1.28 8.86 -39.10
CA ARG A 59 -0.80 10.01 -38.35
C ARG A 59 -1.64 10.16 -37.08
N ALA A 60 -1.01 10.41 -35.99
CA ALA A 60 -1.69 10.69 -34.70
C ALA A 60 -1.09 11.90 -33.99
N THR A 61 -1.91 12.56 -33.20
CA THR A 61 -1.44 13.57 -32.24
C THR A 61 -2.15 13.40 -30.90
N THR A 62 -1.44 13.62 -29.80
CA THR A 62 -1.97 13.44 -28.45
C THR A 62 -1.33 14.39 -27.45
N ALA A 63 -2.03 14.69 -26.36
CA ALA A 63 -1.49 15.24 -25.14
C ALA A 63 -1.47 14.12 -24.10
N GLN A 64 -0.33 13.42 -23.96
CA GLN A 64 -0.19 12.23 -23.14
C GLN A 64 0.19 12.57 -21.70
N LYS A 65 -0.57 12.05 -20.76
CA LYS A 65 -0.21 12.06 -19.33
C LYS A 65 0.99 11.15 -19.09
N CYS A 66 2.06 11.68 -18.48
CA CYS A 66 3.29 10.94 -18.22
C CYS A 66 3.68 11.04 -16.75
N ILE A 67 4.26 9.95 -16.22
CA ILE A 67 4.82 9.89 -14.86
C ILE A 67 6.28 9.44 -14.92
N ARG A 68 7.18 10.23 -14.30
CA ARG A 68 8.61 9.93 -14.12
C ARG A 68 8.99 10.01 -12.64
N ALA A 69 8.67 8.97 -11.89
CA ALA A 69 8.89 8.91 -10.44
C ALA A 69 9.43 7.55 -9.98
N GLY A 70 10.14 6.85 -10.84
CA GLY A 70 10.76 5.55 -10.54
C GLY A 70 11.23 4.82 -11.79
N GLY A 71 12.06 3.78 -11.62
CA GLY A 71 12.66 3.03 -12.72
C GLY A 71 13.80 3.80 -13.41
N LYS A 72 13.93 3.60 -14.72
CA LYS A 72 15.01 4.22 -15.54
C LYS A 72 14.86 5.75 -15.63
N HIS A 73 13.63 6.26 -15.58
CA HIS A 73 13.33 7.70 -15.63
C HIS A 73 12.74 8.12 -14.27
N ASN A 74 13.56 8.77 -13.46
CA ASN A 74 13.19 9.21 -12.11
C ASN A 74 13.58 10.68 -11.92
N ASP A 75 12.58 11.57 -11.98
CA ASP A 75 12.78 13.00 -11.81
C ASP A 75 12.44 13.47 -10.37
N LEU A 76 12.04 12.55 -9.49
CA LEU A 76 11.49 12.86 -8.16
C LEU A 76 12.41 13.77 -7.33
N ASP A 77 13.72 13.49 -7.36
CA ASP A 77 14.70 14.22 -6.53
C ASP A 77 14.91 15.67 -6.97
N ASN A 78 14.62 15.97 -8.23
CA ASN A 78 14.78 17.29 -8.83
C ASN A 78 13.53 18.16 -8.69
N VAL A 79 12.38 17.56 -8.38
CA VAL A 79 11.09 18.24 -8.28
C VAL A 79 11.09 19.25 -7.14
N GLY A 80 10.74 20.50 -7.47
CA GLY A 80 10.72 21.63 -6.55
C GLY A 80 12.03 22.42 -6.46
N TYR A 81 13.15 21.81 -6.88
CA TYR A 81 14.49 22.40 -6.78
C TYR A 81 15.06 22.87 -8.13
N THR A 82 14.56 22.34 -9.23
CA THR A 82 14.86 22.78 -10.59
C THR A 82 13.68 23.49 -11.23
N ALA A 83 13.92 24.23 -12.29
CA ALA A 83 12.87 24.97 -12.99
C ALA A 83 11.94 24.08 -13.85
N ARG A 84 12.39 22.86 -14.22
CA ARG A 84 11.84 22.09 -15.37
C ARG A 84 11.42 20.66 -15.07
N HIS A 85 11.70 20.09 -13.89
CA HIS A 85 11.41 18.68 -13.59
C HIS A 85 10.09 18.51 -12.82
N HIS A 86 9.34 17.47 -13.20
CA HIS A 86 8.03 17.11 -12.64
C HIS A 86 7.90 15.60 -12.49
N THR A 87 7.15 15.14 -11.48
CA THR A 87 6.74 13.74 -11.39
C THR A 87 5.64 13.40 -12.38
N PHE A 88 4.73 14.34 -12.61
CA PHE A 88 3.68 14.27 -13.63
C PHE A 88 3.85 15.43 -14.60
N PHE A 89 3.77 15.16 -15.89
CA PHE A 89 3.74 16.19 -16.93
C PHE A 89 2.93 15.72 -18.12
N GLU A 90 2.55 16.67 -18.98
CA GLU A 90 1.86 16.37 -20.22
C GLU A 90 2.86 16.43 -21.38
N MET A 91 2.94 15.34 -22.15
CA MET A 91 3.75 15.28 -23.36
C MET A 91 2.85 15.44 -24.58
N LEU A 92 3.02 16.57 -25.27
CA LEU A 92 2.41 16.80 -26.60
C LEU A 92 3.21 16.04 -27.63
N GLY A 93 2.55 15.18 -28.40
CA GLY A 93 3.20 14.35 -29.40
C GLY A 93 2.49 14.34 -30.74
N ASN A 94 3.27 14.29 -31.83
CA ASN A 94 2.79 13.94 -33.16
C ASN A 94 3.58 12.75 -33.70
N PHE A 95 2.86 11.86 -34.35
CA PHE A 95 3.35 10.54 -34.73
C PHE A 95 3.06 10.28 -36.21
N SER A 96 4.03 9.63 -36.86
CA SER A 96 3.87 9.10 -38.22
C SER A 96 4.20 7.62 -38.22
N PHE A 97 3.27 6.81 -38.67
CA PHE A 97 3.44 5.36 -38.75
C PHE A 97 3.77 4.96 -40.21
N GLY A 98 4.95 5.43 -40.66
CA GLY A 98 5.44 5.18 -42.00
C GLY A 98 4.75 5.96 -43.11
N ASP A 99 4.21 7.15 -42.77
CA ASP A 99 3.59 8.06 -43.77
C ASP A 99 4.53 9.21 -44.13
N TYR A 100 5.00 10.00 -43.13
CA TYR A 100 6.05 11.00 -43.36
C TYR A 100 7.24 10.72 -42.43
N PHE A 101 8.37 11.36 -42.73
CA PHE A 101 9.61 11.16 -42.02
C PHE A 101 10.32 12.51 -41.72
N LYS A 102 11.64 12.55 -41.63
CA LYS A 102 12.44 13.67 -41.14
C LYS A 102 12.05 15.04 -41.69
N LYS A 103 11.90 15.13 -43.00
CA LYS A 103 11.62 16.41 -43.70
C LYS A 103 10.35 17.07 -43.18
N ASP A 104 9.24 16.34 -43.21
CA ASP A 104 7.95 16.89 -42.83
C ASP A 104 7.86 17.08 -41.31
N ALA A 105 8.46 16.16 -40.50
CA ALA A 105 8.51 16.29 -39.06
C ALA A 105 9.21 17.58 -38.64
N ILE A 106 10.39 17.84 -39.16
CA ILE A 106 11.18 19.05 -38.87
C ILE A 106 10.42 20.31 -39.37
N GLN A 107 9.81 20.25 -40.53
CA GLN A 107 9.04 21.38 -41.09
C GLN A 107 7.83 21.69 -40.21
N PHE A 108 7.07 20.67 -39.78
CA PHE A 108 5.92 20.88 -38.87
C PHE A 108 6.35 21.45 -37.54
N ALA A 109 7.46 20.95 -36.97
CA ALA A 109 7.99 21.48 -35.73
C ALA A 109 8.36 22.95 -35.84
N TRP A 110 9.08 23.33 -36.87
CA TRP A 110 9.46 24.72 -37.12
C TRP A 110 8.26 25.63 -37.38
N ASP A 111 7.30 25.19 -38.19
CA ASP A 111 6.09 25.95 -38.47
C ASP A 111 5.27 26.21 -37.22
N LEU A 112 5.08 25.21 -36.38
CA LEU A 112 4.34 25.37 -35.12
C LEU A 112 5.03 26.40 -34.22
N LEU A 113 6.34 26.27 -34.01
CA LEU A 113 7.08 27.15 -33.10
C LEU A 113 7.16 28.58 -33.60
N THR A 114 7.43 28.78 -34.90
CA THR A 114 7.72 30.11 -35.44
C THR A 114 6.50 30.84 -36.04
N GLN A 115 5.49 30.09 -36.54
CA GLN A 115 4.31 30.70 -37.16
C GLN A 115 3.08 30.71 -36.27
N VAL A 116 2.87 29.64 -35.47
CA VAL A 116 1.71 29.54 -34.59
C VAL A 116 2.05 30.10 -33.22
N PHE A 117 3.11 29.62 -32.57
CA PHE A 117 3.56 30.09 -31.28
C PHE A 117 4.41 31.38 -31.36
N LYS A 118 4.86 31.75 -32.55
CA LYS A 118 5.59 33.00 -32.81
C LYS A 118 6.85 33.19 -31.99
N LEU A 119 7.55 32.10 -31.71
CA LEU A 119 8.82 32.16 -30.96
C LEU A 119 9.90 32.87 -31.82
N PRO A 120 10.76 33.70 -31.21
CA PRO A 120 11.88 34.32 -31.93
C PRO A 120 12.89 33.27 -32.41
N LYS A 121 13.18 33.26 -33.71
CA LYS A 121 14.06 32.25 -34.33
C LYS A 121 15.47 32.30 -33.75
N GLU A 122 15.92 33.47 -33.37
CA GLU A 122 17.22 33.73 -32.78
C GLU A 122 17.38 33.17 -31.35
N LYS A 123 16.27 32.76 -30.73
CA LYS A 123 16.27 32.07 -29.44
C LYS A 123 16.18 30.54 -29.53
N LEU A 124 16.00 30.03 -30.74
CA LEU A 124 15.92 28.60 -31.00
C LEU A 124 17.29 28.04 -31.38
N LEU A 125 17.66 26.91 -30.79
CA LEU A 125 18.86 26.15 -31.11
C LEU A 125 18.45 24.70 -31.28
N VAL A 126 19.09 23.95 -32.19
CA VAL A 126 18.75 22.57 -32.44
C VAL A 126 19.96 21.67 -32.30
N THR A 127 19.72 20.42 -31.85
CA THR A 127 20.74 19.36 -31.86
C THR A 127 20.36 18.28 -32.85
N VAL A 128 21.34 17.56 -33.35
CA VAL A 128 21.16 16.38 -34.22
C VAL A 128 22.16 15.31 -33.78
N TYR A 129 21.82 14.04 -33.96
CA TYR A 129 22.78 12.96 -33.78
C TYR A 129 23.95 13.14 -34.75
N ALA A 130 25.17 12.98 -34.29
CA ALA A 130 26.37 13.36 -35.07
C ALA A 130 26.48 12.71 -36.45
N GLU A 131 25.95 11.51 -36.62
CA GLU A 131 25.93 10.76 -37.87
C GLU A 131 24.66 10.97 -38.70
N ASP A 132 23.69 11.79 -38.22
CA ASP A 132 22.46 12.08 -38.98
C ASP A 132 22.63 13.32 -39.85
N ASP A 133 23.37 13.16 -40.95
CA ASP A 133 23.60 14.21 -41.95
C ASP A 133 22.31 14.69 -42.62
N GLU A 134 21.34 13.79 -42.79
CA GLU A 134 20.05 14.16 -43.42
C GLU A 134 19.28 15.17 -42.54
N ALA A 135 19.17 14.94 -41.24
CA ALA A 135 18.53 15.88 -40.31
C ALA A 135 19.30 17.23 -40.28
N TYR A 136 20.62 17.18 -40.25
CA TYR A 136 21.46 18.39 -40.31
C TYR A 136 21.18 19.22 -41.57
N GLU A 137 21.17 18.58 -42.74
CA GLU A 137 20.91 19.26 -44.00
C GLU A 137 19.52 19.84 -44.12
N ILE A 138 18.51 19.14 -43.56
CA ILE A 138 17.14 19.66 -43.54
C ILE A 138 17.11 20.94 -42.69
N TRP A 139 17.69 20.94 -41.50
CA TRP A 139 17.74 22.13 -40.64
C TRP A 139 18.48 23.29 -41.30
N ASN A 140 19.69 23.03 -41.86
CA ASN A 140 20.52 24.09 -42.42
C ASN A 140 20.05 24.60 -43.79
N LYS A 141 19.83 23.66 -44.74
CA LYS A 141 19.55 24.05 -46.13
C LYS A 141 18.07 24.28 -46.43
N GLN A 142 17.17 23.54 -45.80
CA GLN A 142 15.74 23.65 -46.10
C GLN A 142 15.02 24.62 -45.17
N ILE A 143 15.25 24.49 -43.87
CA ILE A 143 14.67 25.38 -42.84
C ILE A 143 15.44 26.71 -42.76
N GLY A 144 16.74 26.70 -43.00
CA GLY A 144 17.58 27.87 -42.97
C GLY A 144 18.09 28.24 -41.57
N VAL A 145 18.17 27.27 -40.66
CA VAL A 145 18.80 27.47 -39.35
C VAL A 145 20.32 27.65 -39.57
N PRO A 146 20.93 28.73 -39.02
CA PRO A 146 22.37 28.95 -39.13
C PRO A 146 23.17 27.78 -38.58
N ALA A 147 24.31 27.45 -39.21
CA ALA A 147 25.15 26.30 -38.85
C ALA A 147 25.67 26.35 -37.40
N ASP A 148 25.91 27.53 -36.88
CA ASP A 148 26.34 27.76 -35.50
C ASP A 148 25.22 27.55 -34.45
N ARG A 149 23.99 27.34 -34.94
CA ARG A 149 22.83 27.00 -34.11
C ARG A 149 22.36 25.55 -34.28
N ILE A 150 23.12 24.71 -34.97
CA ILE A 150 22.89 23.29 -35.14
C ILE A 150 24.06 22.53 -34.51
N ILE A 151 23.85 21.90 -33.37
CA ILE A 151 24.87 21.18 -32.64
C ILE A 151 24.78 19.70 -32.94
N ARG A 152 25.93 19.07 -33.26
CA ARG A 152 26.02 17.63 -33.47
C ARG A 152 26.44 16.95 -32.15
N ILE A 153 25.65 16.02 -31.65
CA ILE A 153 25.92 15.24 -30.45
C ILE A 153 26.17 13.79 -30.85
N GLY A 154 27.35 13.28 -30.50
CA GLY A 154 27.73 11.89 -30.75
C GLY A 154 27.42 10.94 -29.60
N ASP A 155 28.09 9.79 -29.57
CA ASP A 155 27.95 8.77 -28.51
C ASP A 155 28.62 9.25 -27.21
N ASN A 156 28.00 10.18 -26.51
CA ASN A 156 28.54 10.86 -25.33
C ASN A 156 28.32 10.13 -24.00
N LYS A 157 27.66 8.95 -24.02
CA LYS A 157 27.37 8.15 -22.81
C LYS A 157 28.12 6.81 -22.77
N GLY A 158 29.27 6.74 -23.46
CA GLY A 158 30.27 5.67 -23.31
C GLY A 158 30.02 4.37 -24.08
N ALA A 159 29.01 4.28 -24.91
CA ALA A 159 28.75 3.13 -25.76
C ALA A 159 28.13 3.55 -27.10
N ARG A 160 28.17 2.69 -28.11
CA ARG A 160 27.51 2.92 -29.39
C ARG A 160 26.01 3.16 -29.23
N TYR A 161 25.49 4.20 -29.85
CA TYR A 161 24.10 4.69 -29.73
C TYR A 161 23.72 5.17 -28.31
N ALA A 162 24.63 5.22 -27.37
CA ALA A 162 24.41 5.83 -26.06
C ALA A 162 24.70 7.35 -26.14
N SER A 163 23.69 8.09 -26.60
CA SER A 163 23.75 9.52 -26.90
C SER A 163 22.50 10.23 -26.43
N ASP A 164 22.61 11.52 -26.12
CA ASP A 164 21.44 12.37 -25.87
C ASP A 164 20.56 12.50 -27.14
N ASN A 165 21.20 12.48 -28.32
CA ASN A 165 20.49 12.52 -29.60
C ASN A 165 20.23 11.15 -30.24
N PHE A 166 20.21 10.08 -29.45
CA PHE A 166 19.74 8.77 -29.88
C PHE A 166 18.77 8.20 -28.85
N TRP A 167 17.51 8.27 -29.15
CA TRP A 167 16.45 7.88 -28.21
C TRP A 167 16.17 6.38 -28.22
N MET A 168 15.99 5.81 -27.02
CA MET A 168 15.59 4.42 -26.79
C MET A 168 14.54 4.35 -25.70
N MET A 169 13.44 3.64 -25.95
CA MET A 169 12.35 3.47 -24.97
C MET A 169 12.82 2.79 -23.67
N GLY A 170 13.67 1.79 -23.83
CA GLY A 170 14.20 1.00 -22.74
C GLY A 170 15.45 0.23 -23.17
N ASN A 171 15.67 -0.93 -22.58
CA ASN A 171 16.72 -1.83 -23.02
C ASN A 171 16.36 -2.54 -24.33
N THR A 172 15.07 -2.61 -24.64
CA THR A 172 14.48 -3.20 -25.85
C THR A 172 13.42 -2.27 -26.42
N GLY A 173 13.03 -2.47 -27.68
CA GLY A 173 11.96 -1.77 -28.35
C GLY A 173 12.39 -0.77 -29.40
N PRO A 174 11.45 0.02 -29.94
CA PRO A 174 11.72 1.00 -30.99
C PRO A 174 12.71 2.06 -30.54
N CYS A 175 13.60 2.44 -31.45
CA CYS A 175 14.63 3.44 -31.18
C CYS A 175 15.14 4.09 -32.47
N GLY A 176 15.86 5.19 -32.33
CA GLY A 176 16.48 5.89 -33.47
C GLY A 176 17.12 7.22 -33.09
N PRO A 177 17.84 7.85 -34.06
CA PRO A 177 18.40 9.18 -33.84
C PRO A 177 17.27 10.20 -33.65
N CYS A 178 17.57 11.26 -32.94
CA CYS A 178 16.63 12.34 -32.71
C CYS A 178 17.25 13.71 -32.93
N THR A 179 16.39 14.70 -33.13
CA THR A 179 16.73 16.11 -33.11
C THR A 179 15.91 16.81 -32.06
N GLU A 180 16.60 17.58 -31.23
CA GLU A 180 15.99 18.30 -30.12
C GLU A 180 16.02 19.79 -30.41
N ILE A 181 14.96 20.50 -29.98
CA ILE A 181 14.85 21.95 -30.12
C ILE A 181 14.92 22.56 -28.74
N PHE A 182 15.86 23.48 -28.56
CA PHE A 182 16.09 24.20 -27.33
C PHE A 182 15.69 25.66 -27.44
N TYR A 183 15.25 26.22 -26.31
CA TYR A 183 14.98 27.64 -26.19
C TYR A 183 16.01 28.30 -25.27
N ASP A 184 16.64 29.39 -25.74
CA ASP A 184 17.57 30.22 -24.96
C ASP A 184 16.79 31.27 -24.15
N HIS A 185 16.70 31.07 -22.83
CA HIS A 185 16.07 32.02 -21.92
C HIS A 185 16.85 33.33 -21.74
N GLY A 186 18.10 33.38 -22.18
CA GLY A 186 18.93 34.55 -22.14
C GLY A 186 20.10 34.49 -21.16
N GLU A 187 21.07 35.41 -21.31
CA GLU A 187 22.35 35.41 -20.59
C GLU A 187 22.21 35.63 -19.09
N HIS A 188 21.07 36.12 -18.61
CA HIS A 188 20.81 36.32 -17.18
C HIS A 188 20.53 35.01 -16.45
N ILE A 189 20.32 33.90 -17.18
CA ILE A 189 20.13 32.56 -16.61
C ILE A 189 21.46 31.78 -16.76
N PRO A 190 21.98 31.14 -15.68
CA PRO A 190 23.17 30.30 -15.76
C PRO A 190 22.96 29.07 -16.64
N GLY A 191 23.96 28.72 -17.43
CA GLY A 191 23.95 27.50 -18.25
C GLY A 191 24.58 27.74 -19.63
N GLY A 192 25.03 26.66 -20.25
CA GLY A 192 25.63 26.64 -21.59
C GLY A 192 24.75 25.90 -22.59
N PRO A 193 25.06 26.01 -23.90
CA PRO A 193 24.36 25.26 -24.92
C PRO A 193 24.60 23.74 -24.80
N PRO A 194 23.74 22.89 -25.38
CA PRO A 194 23.93 21.43 -25.40
C PRO A 194 25.32 21.04 -25.89
N GLY A 195 25.92 20.03 -25.25
CA GLY A 195 27.28 19.59 -25.54
C GLY A 195 28.41 20.44 -24.88
N SER A 196 28.05 21.48 -24.13
CA SER A 196 29.01 22.28 -23.34
C SER A 196 29.14 21.77 -21.90
N PRO A 197 30.24 22.15 -21.19
CA PRO A 197 30.40 21.74 -19.78
C PRO A 197 29.29 22.20 -18.85
N ASP A 198 28.61 23.29 -19.20
CA ASP A 198 27.54 23.90 -18.39
C ASP A 198 26.13 23.61 -18.97
N GLU A 199 25.97 22.57 -19.76
CA GLU A 199 24.70 22.20 -20.41
C GLU A 199 23.57 21.84 -19.42
N ASP A 200 23.89 21.38 -18.21
CA ASP A 200 22.94 21.08 -17.15
C ASP A 200 22.24 22.31 -16.55
N GLY A 201 22.72 23.53 -16.91
CA GLY A 201 22.10 24.79 -16.48
C GLY A 201 20.70 25.00 -17.07
N ASP A 202 20.00 26.01 -16.52
CA ASP A 202 18.60 26.30 -16.86
C ASP A 202 18.43 27.35 -17.97
N ARG A 203 19.53 27.77 -18.66
CA ARG A 203 19.47 28.76 -19.75
C ARG A 203 18.91 28.17 -21.03
N PHE A 204 19.47 27.04 -21.49
CA PHE A 204 19.03 26.33 -22.70
C PHE A 204 18.13 25.19 -22.31
N ILE A 205 16.82 25.35 -22.47
CA ILE A 205 15.84 24.34 -22.09
C ILE A 205 15.37 23.60 -23.37
N GLU A 206 15.52 22.27 -23.38
CA GLU A 206 14.89 21.42 -24.38
C GLU A 206 13.37 21.58 -24.28
N ILE A 207 12.76 22.05 -25.38
CA ILE A 207 11.31 22.24 -25.45
C ILE A 207 10.63 21.18 -26.31
N TRP A 208 11.36 20.51 -27.20
CA TRP A 208 10.79 19.50 -28.10
C TRP A 208 11.83 18.51 -28.59
N ASN A 209 11.57 17.22 -28.44
CA ASN A 209 12.36 16.13 -29.01
C ASN A 209 11.60 15.51 -30.20
N ASN A 210 12.24 15.36 -31.33
CA ASN A 210 11.72 14.72 -32.55
C ASN A 210 12.56 13.46 -32.83
N VAL A 211 11.98 12.29 -32.61
CA VAL A 211 12.65 11.00 -32.74
C VAL A 211 12.32 10.37 -34.09
N PHE A 212 13.35 9.94 -34.80
CA PHE A 212 13.24 9.25 -36.09
C PHE A 212 13.39 7.76 -35.87
N MET A 213 12.28 7.08 -35.60
CA MET A 213 12.25 5.66 -35.30
C MET A 213 12.63 4.84 -36.53
N GLN A 214 13.80 4.23 -36.50
CA GLN A 214 14.35 3.43 -37.58
C GLN A 214 14.60 1.98 -37.19
N PHE A 215 14.82 1.71 -35.90
CA PHE A 215 15.27 0.44 -35.40
C PHE A 215 14.37 -0.10 -34.29
N ASN A 216 14.36 -1.44 -34.14
CA ASN A 216 13.89 -2.17 -32.99
C ASN A 216 15.10 -2.87 -32.35
N ARG A 217 15.34 -2.65 -31.05
CA ARG A 217 16.41 -3.27 -30.28
C ARG A 217 15.87 -4.46 -29.50
N ASP A 218 16.52 -5.63 -29.62
CA ASP A 218 16.19 -6.83 -28.86
C ASP A 218 16.91 -6.90 -27.49
N GLU A 219 16.66 -7.96 -26.72
CA GLU A 219 17.29 -8.21 -25.41
C GLU A 219 18.82 -8.40 -25.49
N ALA A 220 19.31 -8.90 -26.61
CA ALA A 220 20.74 -9.04 -26.85
C ALA A 220 21.42 -7.73 -27.28
N GLY A 221 20.66 -6.67 -27.46
CA GLY A 221 21.13 -5.35 -27.90
C GLY A 221 21.30 -5.22 -29.40
N VAL A 222 20.83 -6.19 -30.18
CA VAL A 222 20.90 -6.17 -31.66
C VAL A 222 19.81 -5.24 -32.19
N MET A 223 20.19 -4.44 -33.21
CA MET A 223 19.33 -3.46 -33.85
C MET A 223 18.78 -4.01 -35.17
N TYR A 224 17.47 -4.14 -35.26
CA TYR A 224 16.74 -4.52 -36.47
C TYR A 224 16.02 -3.33 -37.05
N LEU A 225 15.94 -3.23 -38.39
CA LEU A 225 15.13 -2.17 -39.02
C LEU A 225 13.65 -2.36 -38.68
N LEU A 226 12.97 -1.27 -38.39
CA LEU A 226 11.51 -1.27 -38.27
C LEU A 226 10.87 -1.56 -39.66
N PRO A 227 9.64 -2.10 -39.68
CA PRO A 227 8.92 -2.34 -40.94
C PRO A 227 8.80 -1.09 -41.84
N LYS A 228 8.66 0.06 -41.20
CA LYS A 228 8.66 1.39 -41.86
C LYS A 228 9.33 2.42 -40.96
N PRO A 229 10.15 3.34 -41.54
CA PRO A 229 10.63 4.51 -40.81
C PRO A 229 9.45 5.32 -40.27
N SER A 230 9.50 5.70 -39.04
CA SER A 230 8.37 6.31 -38.31
C SER A 230 8.85 7.52 -37.51
N VAL A 231 7.92 8.39 -37.12
CA VAL A 231 8.20 9.58 -36.33
C VAL A 231 7.47 9.52 -35.00
N ASP A 232 8.22 9.75 -33.93
CA ASP A 232 7.72 10.01 -32.59
C ASP A 232 8.23 11.37 -32.12
N THR A 233 7.37 12.20 -31.57
CA THR A 233 7.80 13.46 -30.98
C THR A 233 7.25 13.68 -29.59
N GLY A 234 8.00 14.41 -28.77
CA GLY A 234 7.62 14.75 -27.42
C GLY A 234 7.96 16.20 -27.05
N MET A 235 6.94 17.04 -26.89
CA MET A 235 7.05 18.40 -26.37
C MET A 235 6.48 18.45 -24.96
N GLY A 236 7.26 18.86 -23.97
CA GLY A 236 6.75 19.09 -22.60
C GLY A 236 5.81 20.29 -22.59
N LEU A 237 4.52 20.06 -22.27
CA LEU A 237 3.52 21.13 -22.24
C LEU A 237 3.90 22.22 -21.25
N GLU A 238 4.39 21.83 -20.07
CA GLU A 238 4.80 22.76 -19.02
C GLU A 238 5.99 23.61 -19.47
N ARG A 239 6.96 23.01 -20.20
CA ARG A 239 8.14 23.74 -20.72
C ARG A 239 7.76 24.76 -21.76
N ILE A 240 6.98 24.38 -22.77
CA ILE A 240 6.53 25.32 -23.81
C ILE A 240 5.58 26.37 -23.25
N ALA A 241 4.79 26.04 -22.22
CA ALA A 241 3.94 27.01 -21.54
C ALA A 241 4.76 28.09 -20.83
N ALA A 242 5.86 27.71 -20.16
CA ALA A 242 6.77 28.68 -19.53
C ALA A 242 7.33 29.66 -20.57
N VAL A 243 7.78 29.18 -21.70
CA VAL A 243 8.28 30.02 -22.80
C VAL A 243 7.20 30.98 -23.31
N LEU A 244 5.97 30.47 -23.55
CA LEU A 244 4.87 31.26 -24.12
C LEU A 244 4.21 32.22 -23.11
N GLN A 245 4.39 31.98 -21.82
CA GLN A 245 3.94 32.86 -20.76
C GLN A 245 5.07 33.82 -20.28
N HIS A 246 6.23 33.78 -20.97
CA HIS A 246 7.39 34.63 -20.67
C HIS A 246 7.91 34.49 -19.24
N VAL A 247 7.87 33.28 -18.71
CA VAL A 247 8.46 32.93 -17.42
C VAL A 247 9.57 31.92 -17.61
N HIS A 248 10.47 31.81 -16.63
CA HIS A 248 11.59 30.90 -16.71
C HIS A 248 11.25 29.50 -16.13
N SER A 249 10.62 29.49 -14.97
CA SER A 249 10.28 28.23 -14.30
C SER A 249 8.91 27.70 -14.70
N ASN A 250 8.80 26.42 -14.93
CA ASN A 250 7.51 25.76 -15.12
C ASN A 250 6.52 26.00 -13.96
N TYR A 251 7.05 26.26 -12.75
CA TYR A 251 6.21 26.54 -11.57
C TYR A 251 5.60 27.95 -11.58
N GLU A 252 5.96 28.78 -12.56
CA GLU A 252 5.41 30.14 -12.74
C GLU A 252 4.30 30.20 -13.82
N ILE A 253 3.99 29.08 -14.49
CA ILE A 253 2.86 29.04 -15.43
C ILE A 253 1.51 29.07 -14.71
N ASP A 254 0.47 29.52 -15.39
CA ASP A 254 -0.87 29.69 -14.84
C ASP A 254 -1.39 28.49 -14.05
N LEU A 255 -1.22 27.30 -14.56
CA LEU A 255 -1.60 26.03 -13.90
C LEU A 255 -0.91 25.87 -12.52
N PHE A 256 0.41 26.04 -12.48
CA PHE A 256 1.17 25.88 -11.23
C PHE A 256 0.97 27.04 -10.25
N VAL A 257 0.83 28.26 -10.73
CA VAL A 257 0.50 29.43 -9.88
C VAL A 257 -0.80 29.18 -9.11
N ASN A 258 -1.83 28.64 -9.79
CA ASN A 258 -3.11 28.30 -9.16
C ASN A 258 -2.98 27.16 -8.16
N LEU A 259 -2.24 26.08 -8.48
CA LEU A 259 -2.02 24.94 -7.59
C LEU A 259 -1.15 25.32 -6.38
N ILE A 260 -0.11 26.14 -6.57
CA ILE A 260 0.75 26.65 -5.48
C ILE A 260 -0.08 27.52 -4.52
N LYS A 261 -0.94 28.38 -5.06
CA LYS A 261 -1.86 29.19 -4.26
C LYS A 261 -2.78 28.31 -3.43
N ALA A 262 -3.43 27.33 -4.04
CA ALA A 262 -4.28 26.37 -3.33
C ALA A 262 -3.50 25.58 -2.26
N SER A 263 -2.27 25.17 -2.57
CA SER A 263 -1.38 24.47 -1.63
C SER A 263 -1.06 25.34 -0.41
N LYS A 264 -0.75 26.62 -0.62
CA LYS A 264 -0.50 27.58 0.45
C LYS A 264 -1.73 27.75 1.35
N GLU A 265 -2.92 27.89 0.76
CA GLU A 265 -4.18 28.03 1.48
C GLU A 265 -4.51 26.78 2.30
N ALA A 266 -4.32 25.60 1.73
CA ALA A 266 -4.56 24.32 2.41
C ALA A 266 -3.58 24.09 3.59
N VAL A 267 -2.29 24.38 3.39
CA VAL A 267 -1.27 24.30 4.45
C VAL A 267 -1.58 25.29 5.58
N ALA A 268 -1.96 26.53 5.25
CA ALA A 268 -2.32 27.52 6.25
C ALA A 268 -3.57 27.08 7.06
N ALA A 269 -4.61 26.56 6.41
CA ALA A 269 -5.80 26.02 7.07
C ALA A 269 -5.48 24.82 7.99
N ALA A 270 -4.41 24.09 7.70
CA ALA A 270 -3.93 22.99 8.50
C ALA A 270 -3.00 23.39 9.67
N GLY A 271 -2.82 24.69 9.91
CA GLY A 271 -2.00 25.25 11.00
C GLY A 271 -0.60 25.69 10.57
N GLY A 272 -0.32 25.70 9.26
CA GLY A 272 0.97 26.12 8.72
C GLY A 272 1.17 27.65 8.78
N GLU A 273 2.42 28.06 8.68
CA GLU A 273 2.78 29.47 8.64
C GLU A 273 2.55 30.06 7.23
N ASN A 274 2.47 31.39 7.15
CA ASN A 274 2.35 32.10 5.88
C ASN A 274 3.70 32.04 5.13
N CYS A 275 3.88 31.03 4.29
CA CYS A 275 5.12 30.78 3.55
C CYS A 275 5.15 31.51 2.20
N ASP A 276 6.36 31.77 1.70
CA ASP A 276 6.60 32.33 0.37
C ASP A 276 6.07 31.38 -0.71
N ALA A 277 5.40 31.92 -1.72
CA ALA A 277 4.93 31.20 -2.89
C ALA A 277 6.08 30.53 -3.68
N ASN A 278 7.30 31.07 -3.58
CA ASN A 278 8.49 30.48 -4.20
C ASN A 278 9.11 29.32 -3.41
N SER A 279 8.55 28.98 -2.24
CA SER A 279 9.04 27.85 -1.44
C SER A 279 9.14 26.56 -2.25
N PRO A 280 10.28 25.87 -2.28
CA PRO A 280 10.41 24.55 -2.89
C PRO A 280 9.36 23.56 -2.40
N SER A 281 9.00 23.63 -1.12
CA SER A 281 7.97 22.77 -0.54
C SER A 281 6.59 22.94 -1.17
N LEU A 282 6.17 24.17 -1.47
CA LEU A 282 4.90 24.41 -2.17
C LEU A 282 4.93 23.91 -3.61
N LYS A 283 6.07 24.03 -4.30
CA LYS A 283 6.26 23.47 -5.64
C LYS A 283 6.15 21.95 -5.66
N VAL A 284 6.76 21.28 -4.67
CA VAL A 284 6.64 19.84 -4.49
C VAL A 284 5.19 19.41 -4.27
N ILE A 285 4.47 20.10 -3.38
CA ILE A 285 3.05 19.79 -3.09
C ILE A 285 2.20 19.96 -4.35
N ALA A 286 2.37 21.04 -5.10
CA ALA A 286 1.63 21.33 -6.32
C ALA A 286 1.92 20.33 -7.46
N ASP A 287 3.15 19.87 -7.59
CA ASP A 287 3.53 18.83 -8.54
C ASP A 287 2.90 17.48 -8.14
N HIS A 288 3.07 17.08 -6.90
CA HIS A 288 2.73 15.76 -6.41
C HIS A 288 1.22 15.48 -6.36
N ILE A 289 0.38 16.51 -6.18
CA ILE A 289 -1.08 16.32 -6.25
C ILE A 289 -1.52 15.88 -7.65
N ARG A 290 -0.85 16.34 -8.69
CA ARG A 290 -1.11 15.91 -10.08
C ARG A 290 -0.80 14.42 -10.23
N ALA A 291 0.42 14.01 -9.86
CA ALA A 291 0.86 12.61 -9.96
C ALA A 291 -0.05 11.68 -9.15
N CYS A 292 -0.26 11.96 -7.86
CA CYS A 292 -1.08 11.13 -6.99
C CYS A 292 -2.52 11.00 -7.50
N SER A 293 -3.12 12.10 -7.96
CA SER A 293 -4.50 12.09 -8.44
C SER A 293 -4.66 11.22 -9.67
N PHE A 294 -3.82 11.37 -10.69
CA PHE A 294 -3.93 10.57 -11.92
C PHE A 294 -3.56 9.10 -11.71
N ILE A 295 -2.61 8.79 -10.82
CA ILE A 295 -2.31 7.41 -10.43
C ILE A 295 -3.55 6.74 -9.78
N VAL A 296 -4.27 7.46 -8.92
CA VAL A 296 -5.49 6.95 -8.27
C VAL A 296 -6.65 6.85 -9.25
N VAL A 297 -6.82 7.82 -10.18
CA VAL A 297 -7.82 7.74 -11.27
C VAL A 297 -7.66 6.43 -12.04
N ASP A 298 -6.43 6.04 -12.35
CA ASP A 298 -6.11 4.81 -13.08
C ASP A 298 -6.07 3.54 -12.19
N GLY A 299 -6.63 3.61 -10.97
CA GLY A 299 -6.90 2.46 -10.13
C GLY A 299 -5.77 2.03 -9.19
N VAL A 300 -4.66 2.77 -9.10
CA VAL A 300 -3.57 2.44 -8.19
C VAL A 300 -3.77 3.13 -6.84
N ILE A 301 -3.80 2.32 -5.78
CA ILE A 301 -3.91 2.79 -4.40
C ILE A 301 -2.52 2.80 -3.75
N PRO A 302 -2.20 3.80 -2.89
CA PRO A 302 -0.95 3.80 -2.13
C PRO A 302 -0.74 2.50 -1.36
N GLY A 303 0.42 1.86 -1.56
CA GLY A 303 0.71 0.53 -1.02
C GLY A 303 2.20 0.33 -0.70
N ASN A 304 2.60 -0.92 -0.35
CA ASN A 304 3.98 -1.25 0.05
C ASN A 304 4.83 -1.83 -1.09
N ALA A 305 4.26 -2.04 -2.27
CA ALA A 305 4.98 -2.66 -3.39
C ALA A 305 4.55 -2.07 -4.74
N GLY A 306 5.41 -2.22 -5.75
CA GLY A 306 5.14 -1.86 -7.14
C GLY A 306 4.66 -0.42 -7.32
N ARG A 307 3.67 -0.22 -8.16
CA ARG A 307 3.06 1.10 -8.46
C ARG A 307 2.47 1.77 -7.22
N GLY A 308 1.87 0.98 -6.32
CA GLY A 308 1.31 1.50 -5.06
C GLY A 308 2.38 2.08 -4.13
N TYR A 309 3.58 1.50 -4.11
CA TYR A 309 4.71 2.04 -3.35
C TYR A 309 5.15 3.40 -3.89
N VAL A 310 5.24 3.54 -5.21
CA VAL A 310 5.59 4.82 -5.84
C VAL A 310 4.53 5.89 -5.54
N SER A 311 3.25 5.55 -5.66
CA SER A 311 2.14 6.44 -5.30
C SER A 311 2.22 6.89 -3.84
N ARG A 312 2.46 5.97 -2.91
CA ARG A 312 2.66 6.25 -1.49
C ARG A 312 3.84 7.18 -1.24
N ARG A 313 4.98 6.91 -1.88
CA ARG A 313 6.20 7.69 -1.76
C ARG A 313 5.98 9.15 -2.16
N ILE A 314 5.33 9.38 -3.31
CA ILE A 314 5.00 10.72 -3.80
C ILE A 314 4.06 11.44 -2.83
N ALA A 315 2.99 10.79 -2.39
CA ALA A 315 2.04 11.37 -1.43
C ALA A 315 2.72 11.75 -0.11
N ARG A 316 3.50 10.84 0.48
CA ARG A 316 4.19 11.09 1.75
C ARG A 316 5.24 12.19 1.65
N ARG A 317 5.91 12.30 0.49
CA ARG A 317 6.84 13.41 0.23
C ARG A 317 6.11 14.75 0.27
N ALA A 318 4.98 14.88 -0.40
CA ALA A 318 4.16 16.09 -0.34
C ALA A 318 3.67 16.42 1.07
N ILE A 319 3.19 15.42 1.82
CA ILE A 319 2.71 15.56 3.20
C ILE A 319 3.85 16.02 4.12
N CYS A 320 5.06 15.46 3.96
CA CYS A 320 6.24 15.87 4.72
C CYS A 320 6.62 17.32 4.45
N HIS A 321 6.57 17.77 3.20
CA HIS A 321 6.79 19.18 2.86
C HIS A 321 5.75 20.11 3.48
N GLY A 322 4.48 19.73 3.53
CA GLY A 322 3.46 20.46 4.25
C GLY A 322 3.69 20.49 5.77
N TYR A 323 4.11 19.36 6.35
CA TYR A 323 4.49 19.27 7.76
C TYR A 323 5.65 20.21 8.11
N LYS A 324 6.67 20.29 7.24
CA LYS A 324 7.79 21.27 7.37
C LYS A 324 7.30 22.72 7.34
N LEU A 325 6.28 23.01 6.53
CA LEU A 325 5.64 24.34 6.47
C LEU A 325 4.69 24.60 7.65
N GLY A 326 4.61 23.71 8.63
CA GLY A 326 3.84 23.87 9.84
C GLY A 326 2.45 23.23 9.83
N ALA A 327 2.04 22.54 8.78
CA ALA A 327 0.78 21.80 8.79
C ALA A 327 0.81 20.71 9.87
N ARG A 328 -0.26 20.62 10.66
CA ARG A 328 -0.42 19.62 11.74
C ARG A 328 -1.71 18.81 11.61
N LYS A 329 -2.42 19.01 10.51
CA LYS A 329 -3.64 18.27 10.14
C LYS A 329 -3.56 17.89 8.67
N PRO A 330 -4.28 16.85 8.22
CA PRO A 330 -4.40 16.50 6.81
C PRO A 330 -4.86 17.70 5.95
N PHE A 331 -4.16 17.95 4.87
CA PHE A 331 -4.38 19.08 3.96
C PHE A 331 -4.27 18.70 2.48
N PHE A 332 -3.45 17.69 2.15
CA PHE A 332 -3.05 17.38 0.79
C PHE A 332 -4.25 16.94 -0.07
N TYR A 333 -5.15 16.13 0.48
CA TYR A 333 -6.38 15.71 -0.20
C TYR A 333 -7.29 16.88 -0.57
N GLN A 334 -7.21 18.00 0.13
CA GLN A 334 -8.04 19.20 -0.13
C GLN A 334 -7.64 19.91 -1.43
N LEU A 335 -6.50 19.54 -2.03
CA LEU A 335 -6.03 20.10 -3.30
C LEU A 335 -6.70 19.45 -4.53
N VAL A 336 -7.35 18.30 -4.37
CA VAL A 336 -7.98 17.58 -5.48
C VAL A 336 -9.02 18.44 -6.21
N PRO A 337 -9.94 19.18 -5.54
CA PRO A 337 -10.86 20.08 -6.23
C PRO A 337 -10.17 21.19 -7.03
N ALA A 338 -9.07 21.74 -6.51
CA ALA A 338 -8.29 22.75 -7.24
C ALA A 338 -7.67 22.15 -8.50
N LEU A 339 -7.13 20.95 -8.43
CA LEU A 339 -6.61 20.22 -9.59
C LEU A 339 -7.71 19.93 -10.63
N VAL A 340 -8.88 19.47 -10.18
CA VAL A 340 -10.03 19.23 -11.07
C VAL A 340 -10.46 20.51 -11.80
N LYS A 341 -10.40 21.65 -11.14
CA LYS A 341 -10.69 22.94 -11.77
C LYS A 341 -9.69 23.28 -12.89
N GLU A 342 -8.43 22.97 -12.72
CA GLU A 342 -7.36 23.28 -13.69
C GLU A 342 -7.31 22.26 -14.85
N MET A 343 -7.52 20.95 -14.58
CA MET A 343 -7.26 19.89 -15.53
C MET A 343 -8.51 19.06 -15.90
N GLY A 344 -9.61 19.18 -15.17
CA GLY A 344 -10.80 18.36 -15.36
C GLY A 344 -11.54 18.56 -16.67
N ASP A 345 -11.32 19.65 -17.39
CA ASP A 345 -11.88 19.86 -18.74
C ASP A 345 -11.12 19.05 -19.80
N ALA A 346 -9.79 18.95 -19.64
CA ALA A 346 -8.94 18.14 -20.51
C ALA A 346 -9.05 16.63 -20.20
N TYR A 347 -9.31 16.30 -18.92
CA TYR A 347 -9.36 14.94 -18.40
C TYR A 347 -10.66 14.72 -17.61
N PRO A 348 -11.79 14.45 -18.28
CA PRO A 348 -13.09 14.26 -17.63
C PRO A 348 -13.11 13.13 -16.58
N GLU A 349 -12.27 12.10 -16.76
CA GLU A 349 -12.09 11.01 -15.82
C GLU A 349 -11.60 11.48 -14.44
N LEU A 350 -10.78 12.52 -14.39
CA LEU A 350 -10.35 13.14 -13.13
C LEU A 350 -11.53 13.78 -12.39
N ARG A 351 -12.39 14.48 -13.12
CA ARG A 351 -13.61 15.09 -12.55
C ARG A 351 -14.58 14.03 -12.04
N ALA A 352 -14.79 12.97 -12.80
CA ALA A 352 -15.68 11.87 -12.41
C ALA A 352 -15.18 11.11 -11.18
N ALA A 353 -13.86 11.04 -10.97
CA ALA A 353 -13.23 10.34 -9.87
C ALA A 353 -12.88 11.25 -8.66
N GLN A 354 -13.25 12.53 -8.66
CA GLN A 354 -12.81 13.52 -7.66
C GLN A 354 -12.98 13.03 -6.21
N ASP A 355 -14.16 12.54 -5.85
CA ASP A 355 -14.48 12.12 -4.48
C ASP A 355 -13.64 10.89 -4.09
N LYS A 356 -13.52 9.91 -4.99
CA LYS A 356 -12.69 8.72 -4.78
C LYS A 356 -11.21 9.09 -4.59
N VAL A 357 -10.69 9.98 -5.43
CA VAL A 357 -9.29 10.43 -5.35
C VAL A 357 -9.05 11.15 -4.01
N SER A 358 -9.96 12.06 -3.64
CA SER A 358 -9.88 12.79 -2.36
C SER A 358 -9.88 11.83 -1.18
N GLU A 359 -10.76 10.85 -1.16
CA GLU A 359 -10.87 9.87 -0.08
C GLU A 359 -9.63 8.97 0.04
N VAL A 360 -9.10 8.47 -1.08
CA VAL A 360 -7.89 7.62 -1.11
C VAL A 360 -6.67 8.40 -0.58
N ILE A 361 -6.48 9.63 -1.05
CA ILE A 361 -5.36 10.48 -0.62
C ILE A 361 -5.52 10.83 0.86
N LYS A 362 -6.74 11.20 1.30
CA LYS A 362 -7.03 11.52 2.70
C LYS A 362 -6.70 10.37 3.64
N GLN A 363 -7.07 9.15 3.32
CA GLN A 363 -6.78 7.98 4.15
C GLN A 363 -5.28 7.69 4.27
N GLU A 364 -4.51 7.83 3.19
CA GLU A 364 -3.04 7.68 3.24
C GLU A 364 -2.41 8.81 4.06
N GLU A 365 -2.92 10.03 3.92
CA GLU A 365 -2.47 11.20 4.67
C GLU A 365 -2.75 11.06 6.17
N GLU A 366 -3.97 10.69 6.57
CA GLU A 366 -4.34 10.47 7.96
C GLU A 366 -3.48 9.39 8.63
N ARG A 367 -3.21 8.28 7.92
CA ARG A 367 -2.30 7.23 8.40
C ARG A 367 -0.88 7.75 8.62
N PHE A 368 -0.38 8.55 7.70
CA PHE A 368 0.98 9.08 7.81
C PHE A 368 1.08 10.14 8.91
N PHE A 369 0.05 10.95 9.11
CA PHE A 369 0.01 11.92 10.22
C PHE A 369 0.05 11.28 11.60
N GLN A 370 -0.35 10.02 11.76
CA GLN A 370 -0.21 9.27 13.02
C GLN A 370 1.25 8.97 13.39
N THR A 371 2.14 8.91 12.43
CA THR A 371 3.54 8.48 12.60
C THR A 371 4.57 9.55 12.25
N ILE A 372 4.19 10.58 11.49
CA ILE A 372 5.14 11.58 10.97
C ILE A 372 5.84 12.34 12.09
N ALA A 373 5.14 12.73 13.15
CA ALA A 373 5.71 13.49 14.26
C ALA A 373 6.83 12.69 14.96
N ASN A 374 6.56 11.43 15.29
CA ASN A 374 7.54 10.54 15.92
C ASN A 374 8.72 10.23 14.99
N GLY A 375 8.44 10.02 13.69
CA GLY A 375 9.48 9.79 12.70
C GLY A 375 10.41 10.99 12.54
N MET A 376 9.86 12.20 12.49
CA MET A 376 10.65 13.44 12.45
C MET A 376 11.46 13.66 13.72
N GLU A 377 10.91 13.37 14.89
CA GLU A 377 11.63 13.46 16.17
C GLU A 377 12.83 12.50 16.22
N ILE A 378 12.66 11.25 15.75
CA ILE A 378 13.75 10.28 15.67
C ILE A 378 14.83 10.76 14.69
N LEU A 379 14.42 11.30 13.54
CA LEU A 379 15.36 11.84 12.56
C LEU A 379 16.10 13.06 13.11
N ASP A 380 15.39 13.97 13.76
CA ASP A 380 15.99 15.14 14.42
C ASP A 380 16.97 14.71 15.53
N GLY A 381 16.62 13.67 16.31
CA GLY A 381 17.50 13.09 17.32
C GLY A 381 18.77 12.46 16.72
N ALA A 382 18.66 11.76 15.60
CA ALA A 382 19.81 11.20 14.89
C ALA A 382 20.72 12.27 14.29
N LEU A 383 20.17 13.44 13.98
CA LEU A 383 20.91 14.59 13.42
C LEU A 383 21.42 15.55 14.51
N ALA A 384 20.96 15.40 15.76
CA ALA A 384 21.35 16.22 16.89
C ALA A 384 22.78 15.91 17.30
N GLY A 385 23.75 16.58 17.16
CA GLY A 385 25.15 16.31 17.54
C GLY A 385 26.13 16.40 16.38
N GLY A 386 25.68 16.90 15.24
CA GLY A 386 26.52 17.15 14.08
C GLY A 386 26.87 15.86 13.32
N ALA A 387 26.01 14.87 13.37
CA ALA A 387 26.15 13.66 12.55
C ALA A 387 26.16 14.03 11.07
N ARG A 388 27.13 13.48 10.35
CA ARG A 388 27.25 13.69 8.89
C ARG A 388 26.50 12.61 8.08
N MET A 389 26.04 11.56 8.74
CA MET A 389 25.35 10.46 8.12
C MET A 389 24.36 9.84 9.11
N VAL A 390 23.15 9.53 8.63
CA VAL A 390 22.18 8.71 9.35
C VAL A 390 22.49 7.25 9.04
N ASP A 391 22.65 6.41 10.08
CA ASP A 391 22.98 5.00 9.93
C ASP A 391 21.81 4.19 9.32
N GLY A 392 22.16 3.05 8.68
CA GLY A 392 21.20 2.22 7.96
C GLY A 392 20.14 1.59 8.85
N GLU A 393 20.43 1.32 10.13
CA GLU A 393 19.47 0.73 11.07
C GLU A 393 18.43 1.76 11.52
N THR A 394 18.83 3.00 11.75
CA THR A 394 17.94 4.14 12.00
C THR A 394 17.06 4.42 10.78
N ALA A 395 17.62 4.43 9.57
CA ALA A 395 16.89 4.59 8.32
C ALA A 395 15.88 3.45 8.10
N PHE A 396 16.28 2.20 8.41
CA PHE A 396 15.39 1.04 8.35
C PHE A 396 14.24 1.15 9.37
N ARG A 397 14.50 1.56 10.60
CA ARG A 397 13.46 1.76 11.61
C ARG A 397 12.47 2.86 11.20
N LEU A 398 12.96 3.94 10.61
CA LEU A 398 12.10 5.00 10.05
C LEU A 398 11.20 4.44 8.94
N HIS A 399 11.73 3.59 8.08
CA HIS A 399 10.98 2.96 7.00
C HIS A 399 9.95 1.94 7.51
N ASP A 400 10.38 0.98 8.32
CA ASP A 400 9.59 -0.17 8.74
C ASP A 400 8.49 0.20 9.76
N THR A 401 8.83 1.03 10.74
CA THR A 401 7.95 1.36 11.87
C THR A 401 7.14 2.64 11.65
N PHE A 402 7.75 3.66 11.06
CA PHE A 402 7.14 4.98 10.94
C PHE A 402 6.69 5.30 9.50
N GLY A 403 7.00 4.41 8.55
CA GLY A 403 6.57 4.56 7.17
C GLY A 403 7.24 5.71 6.43
N PHE A 404 8.50 6.05 6.80
CA PHE A 404 9.35 6.97 6.06
C PHE A 404 10.12 6.19 5.00
N PRO A 405 9.81 6.31 3.71
CA PRO A 405 10.64 5.74 2.67
C PRO A 405 12.08 6.25 2.76
N LEU A 406 13.05 5.43 2.35
CA LEU A 406 14.48 5.78 2.44
C LEU A 406 14.80 7.11 1.76
N ASP A 407 14.24 7.33 0.58
CA ASP A 407 14.40 8.56 -0.19
C ASP A 407 13.77 9.79 0.50
N LEU A 408 12.68 9.64 1.22
CA LEU A 408 12.13 10.73 2.06
C LEU A 408 13.09 11.08 3.21
N THR A 409 13.67 10.06 3.85
CA THR A 409 14.72 10.26 4.86
C THR A 409 15.92 10.97 4.24
N ALA A 410 16.35 10.54 3.04
CA ALA A 410 17.45 11.16 2.31
C ALA A 410 17.17 12.62 1.91
N ASP A 411 15.93 12.95 1.51
CA ASP A 411 15.52 14.33 1.20
C ASP A 411 15.65 15.26 2.41
N VAL A 412 15.16 14.82 3.57
CA VAL A 412 15.28 15.60 4.81
C VAL A 412 16.74 15.76 5.23
N CYS A 413 17.55 14.71 5.06
CA CYS A 413 18.98 14.74 5.35
C CYS A 413 19.74 15.67 4.41
N ARG A 414 19.45 15.63 3.11
CA ARG A 414 20.11 16.48 2.08
C ARG A 414 19.95 17.96 2.34
N GLU A 415 18.75 18.39 2.74
CA GLU A 415 18.49 19.79 3.10
C GLU A 415 19.36 20.27 4.29
N ARG A 416 19.83 19.34 5.12
CA ARG A 416 20.70 19.60 6.28
C ARG A 416 22.16 19.30 6.02
N GLY A 417 22.55 18.94 4.77
CA GLY A 417 23.90 18.59 4.38
C GLY A 417 24.38 17.24 4.95
N VAL A 418 23.44 16.33 5.24
CA VAL A 418 23.72 14.99 5.82
C VAL A 418 23.39 13.90 4.80
N THR A 419 24.14 12.82 4.79
CA THR A 419 23.90 11.63 3.96
C THR A 419 23.16 10.53 4.73
N VAL A 420 22.68 9.51 4.03
CA VAL A 420 22.05 8.31 4.61
C VAL A 420 22.85 7.08 4.17
N ASP A 421 23.11 6.16 5.09
CA ASP A 421 23.74 4.87 4.82
C ASP A 421 22.74 3.92 4.12
N ALA A 422 22.71 4.01 2.79
CA ALA A 422 21.85 3.19 1.95
C ALA A 422 22.24 1.70 1.98
N ASP A 423 23.52 1.39 2.05
CA ASP A 423 24.03 0.01 2.09
C ASP A 423 23.64 -0.66 3.41
N GLY A 424 23.80 0.02 4.54
CA GLY A 424 23.34 -0.46 5.85
C GLY A 424 21.83 -0.65 5.90
N PHE A 425 21.06 0.22 5.24
CA PHE A 425 19.60 0.05 5.09
C PHE A 425 19.24 -1.24 4.33
N GLU A 426 19.89 -1.50 3.18
CA GLU A 426 19.64 -2.72 2.40
C GLU A 426 20.00 -3.99 3.19
N VAL A 427 21.08 -3.97 3.97
CA VAL A 427 21.45 -5.07 4.87
C VAL A 427 20.36 -5.32 5.91
N ALA A 428 19.78 -4.27 6.50
CA ALA A 428 18.70 -4.39 7.48
C ALA A 428 17.41 -4.92 6.81
N MET A 429 17.08 -4.44 5.62
CA MET A 429 15.96 -4.93 4.80
C MET A 429 16.12 -6.41 4.43
N GLN A 430 17.31 -6.84 4.07
CA GLN A 430 17.58 -8.24 3.74
C GLN A 430 17.42 -9.15 4.96
N LYS A 431 17.90 -8.73 6.14
CA LYS A 431 17.69 -9.46 7.40
C LYS A 431 16.19 -9.64 7.72
N GLN A 432 15.37 -8.62 7.46
CA GLN A 432 13.91 -8.72 7.63
C GLN A 432 13.30 -9.72 6.65
N ARG A 433 13.68 -9.66 5.36
CA ARG A 433 13.24 -10.61 4.33
C ARG A 433 13.61 -12.05 4.68
N ASP A 434 14.82 -12.25 5.21
CA ASP A 434 15.32 -13.57 5.60
C ASP A 434 14.58 -14.11 6.84
N ARG A 435 14.25 -13.25 7.82
CA ARG A 435 13.38 -13.62 8.95
C ARG A 435 11.97 -13.99 8.48
N ALA A 436 11.39 -13.25 7.54
CA ALA A 436 10.10 -13.57 6.95
C ALA A 436 10.11 -14.88 6.17
N ARG A 437 11.23 -15.20 5.47
CA ARG A 437 11.44 -16.48 4.78
C ARG A 437 11.67 -17.64 5.75
N ALA A 438 12.38 -17.43 6.85
CA ALA A 438 12.68 -18.46 7.85
C ALA A 438 11.44 -18.90 8.65
N SER A 439 10.39 -18.09 8.71
CA SER A 439 9.11 -18.44 9.32
C SER A 439 8.22 -19.36 8.44
N GLY A 440 8.56 -19.54 7.16
CA GLY A 440 7.93 -20.48 6.25
C GLY A 440 8.63 -21.82 6.30
N LYS A 441 8.10 -22.79 7.06
CA LYS A 441 8.54 -24.17 7.01
C LYS A 441 8.21 -24.78 5.63
N PHE A 442 9.17 -25.50 5.04
CA PHE A 442 9.16 -26.32 3.83
C PHE A 442 9.60 -25.65 2.53
N LYS A 443 10.88 -25.89 2.17
CA LYS A 443 11.39 -25.80 0.80
C LYS A 443 12.49 -26.86 0.60
N VAL A 444 12.14 -28.10 0.38
CA VAL A 444 13.11 -29.13 -0.01
C VAL A 444 12.99 -29.55 -1.49
N ALA A 445 11.88 -29.27 -2.17
CA ALA A 445 11.66 -29.75 -3.55
C ALA A 445 12.13 -28.81 -4.66
N GLN A 446 12.39 -27.52 -4.40
CA GLN A 446 12.90 -26.59 -5.43
C GLN A 446 14.43 -26.70 -5.53
N GLY A 447 14.90 -27.17 -6.70
CA GLY A 447 16.34 -27.26 -7.02
C GLY A 447 16.87 -28.68 -7.13
N LEU A 448 16.02 -29.70 -7.17
CA LEU A 448 16.41 -31.07 -7.48
C LEU A 448 16.89 -31.15 -8.93
N ASP A 449 18.07 -31.77 -9.16
CA ASP A 449 18.62 -31.96 -10.51
C ASP A 449 17.87 -33.11 -11.20
N TYR A 450 16.92 -32.74 -12.08
CA TYR A 450 16.14 -33.71 -12.89
C TYR A 450 16.50 -33.51 -14.36
N LYS A 451 16.83 -34.64 -15.03
CA LYS A 451 17.20 -34.70 -16.45
C LYS A 451 16.30 -35.59 -17.29
N GLY A 452 15.14 -35.97 -16.75
CA GLY A 452 14.17 -36.84 -17.40
C GLY A 452 13.16 -36.08 -18.28
N GLN A 453 12.12 -36.79 -18.69
CA GLN A 453 10.99 -36.25 -19.46
C GLN A 453 10.03 -35.47 -18.54
N SER A 454 9.33 -34.48 -19.11
CA SER A 454 8.25 -33.78 -18.41
C SER A 454 7.12 -34.69 -18.01
N THR A 455 6.45 -34.35 -16.90
CA THR A 455 5.27 -35.08 -16.40
C THR A 455 4.03 -34.68 -17.20
N GLN A 456 3.25 -35.67 -17.67
CA GLN A 456 1.93 -35.40 -18.26
C GLN A 456 0.86 -35.35 -17.16
N PHE A 457 0.18 -34.21 -17.04
CA PHE A 457 -0.87 -34.02 -16.06
C PHE A 457 -2.25 -34.39 -16.60
N HIS A 458 -2.93 -35.32 -15.91
CA HIS A 458 -4.27 -35.81 -16.26
C HIS A 458 -5.35 -35.40 -15.25
N GLY A 459 -4.99 -34.65 -14.22
CA GLY A 459 -5.85 -34.32 -13.08
C GLY A 459 -6.99 -33.35 -13.36
N TYR A 460 -7.17 -32.90 -14.60
CA TYR A 460 -8.40 -32.18 -14.99
C TYR A 460 -9.56 -33.15 -15.27
N ASP A 461 -9.24 -34.35 -15.74
CA ASP A 461 -10.23 -35.31 -16.23
C ASP A 461 -10.39 -36.50 -15.31
N THR A 462 -9.34 -36.90 -14.57
CA THR A 462 -9.33 -38.10 -13.73
C THR A 462 -8.57 -37.87 -12.42
N LEU A 463 -9.00 -38.60 -11.38
CA LEU A 463 -8.32 -38.67 -10.07
C LEU A 463 -7.48 -39.94 -9.91
N LYS A 464 -7.43 -40.82 -10.95
CA LYS A 464 -6.70 -42.05 -10.95
C LYS A 464 -5.95 -42.21 -12.27
N HIS A 465 -4.70 -42.63 -12.18
CA HIS A 465 -3.92 -43.07 -13.35
C HIS A 465 -3.24 -44.40 -13.04
N GLU A 466 -3.45 -45.36 -13.92
CA GLU A 466 -2.88 -46.70 -13.77
C GLU A 466 -1.61 -46.82 -14.60
N GLY A 467 -0.59 -47.47 -14.05
CA GLY A 467 0.61 -47.83 -14.78
C GLY A 467 1.57 -46.67 -15.06
N ALA A 468 1.51 -45.57 -14.29
CA ALA A 468 2.50 -44.49 -14.38
C ALA A 468 3.90 -45.05 -14.11
N LYS A 469 4.91 -44.53 -14.81
CA LYS A 469 6.31 -44.95 -14.62
C LYS A 469 7.05 -44.00 -13.71
N VAL A 470 7.80 -44.57 -12.78
CA VAL A 470 8.72 -43.82 -11.91
C VAL A 470 9.91 -43.34 -12.72
N THR A 471 10.05 -42.03 -12.89
CA THR A 471 11.12 -41.41 -13.68
C THR A 471 12.31 -41.01 -12.81
N ALA A 472 12.09 -40.66 -11.54
CA ALA A 472 13.15 -40.38 -10.58
C ALA A 472 12.65 -40.56 -9.14
N LEU A 473 13.60 -40.83 -8.25
CA LEU A 473 13.42 -40.95 -6.81
C LEU A 473 14.45 -40.09 -6.08
N TYR A 474 14.04 -39.36 -5.05
CA TYR A 474 14.92 -38.50 -4.25
C TYR A 474 14.70 -38.78 -2.76
N VAL A 475 15.80 -38.89 -2.01
CA VAL A 475 15.82 -38.94 -0.54
C VAL A 475 16.79 -37.85 -0.08
N ASP A 476 16.39 -37.02 0.86
CA ASP A 476 17.18 -35.91 1.38
C ASP A 476 17.81 -35.03 0.25
N GLY A 477 17.05 -34.79 -0.83
CA GLY A 477 17.48 -33.99 -1.96
C GLY A 477 18.42 -34.69 -2.95
N SER A 478 18.82 -35.92 -2.71
CA SER A 478 19.73 -36.67 -3.56
C SER A 478 18.97 -37.73 -4.37
N ALA A 479 19.29 -37.84 -5.66
CA ALA A 479 18.72 -38.90 -6.51
C ALA A 479 19.18 -40.29 -6.05
N VAL A 480 18.23 -41.21 -5.91
CA VAL A 480 18.48 -42.60 -5.51
C VAL A 480 17.86 -43.60 -6.48
N PRO A 481 18.42 -44.81 -6.65
CA PRO A 481 17.85 -45.82 -7.57
C PRO A 481 16.61 -46.52 -6.99
N SER A 482 16.47 -46.57 -5.65
CA SER A 482 15.33 -47.18 -4.99
C SER A 482 15.03 -46.54 -3.64
N VAL A 483 13.79 -46.71 -3.17
CA VAL A 483 13.29 -46.33 -1.85
C VAL A 483 12.53 -47.50 -1.24
N LYS A 484 12.53 -47.63 0.10
CA LYS A 484 11.93 -48.71 0.86
C LYS A 484 11.09 -48.20 2.02
N ALA A 485 10.31 -49.11 2.62
CA ALA A 485 9.46 -48.79 3.77
C ALA A 485 10.21 -48.02 4.86
N GLY A 486 9.64 -46.89 5.28
CA GLY A 486 10.18 -45.91 6.23
C GLY A 486 10.98 -44.78 5.61
N ASP A 487 11.23 -44.79 4.30
CA ASP A 487 11.94 -43.70 3.63
C ASP A 487 10.96 -42.55 3.32
N ALA A 488 11.32 -41.34 3.71
CA ALA A 488 10.71 -40.12 3.24
C ALA A 488 11.31 -39.75 1.88
N ALA A 489 10.50 -39.60 0.85
CA ALA A 489 10.98 -39.46 -0.52
C ALA A 489 10.17 -38.52 -1.36
N VAL A 490 10.76 -38.08 -2.49
CA VAL A 490 10.05 -37.37 -3.57
C VAL A 490 10.11 -38.29 -4.80
N ILE A 491 8.94 -38.60 -5.36
CA ILE A 491 8.78 -39.50 -6.52
C ILE A 491 8.32 -38.67 -7.72
N ALA A 492 9.07 -38.70 -8.81
CA ALA A 492 8.66 -38.16 -10.09
C ALA A 492 8.06 -39.26 -10.97
N LEU A 493 6.97 -38.93 -11.67
CA LEU A 493 6.25 -39.83 -12.58
C LEU A 493 6.19 -39.24 -13.99
N ASP A 494 6.11 -40.10 -15.01
CA ASP A 494 5.87 -39.70 -16.39
C ASP A 494 4.43 -39.17 -16.60
N ASN A 495 3.46 -39.76 -15.90
CA ASN A 495 2.04 -39.42 -15.94
C ASN A 495 1.49 -39.30 -14.52
N THR A 496 0.66 -38.31 -14.26
CA THR A 496 0.04 -38.17 -12.94
C THR A 496 -1.33 -37.45 -12.98
N PRO A 497 -2.29 -37.88 -12.12
CA PRO A 497 -3.51 -37.12 -11.86
C PRO A 497 -3.34 -36.10 -10.73
N PHE A 498 -2.19 -36.09 -10.03
CA PHE A 498 -1.92 -35.16 -8.89
C PHE A 498 -1.60 -33.77 -9.39
N TYR A 499 -2.30 -32.77 -8.86
CA TYR A 499 -2.02 -31.38 -9.09
C TYR A 499 -0.82 -30.94 -8.23
N ALA A 500 0.20 -30.39 -8.85
CA ALA A 500 1.32 -29.80 -8.12
C ALA A 500 1.02 -28.36 -7.70
N GLU A 501 1.40 -27.99 -6.48
CA GLU A 501 1.19 -26.65 -5.93
C GLU A 501 1.55 -25.56 -6.94
N SER A 502 0.57 -24.72 -7.29
CA SER A 502 0.73 -23.64 -8.24
C SER A 502 -0.43 -22.64 -8.14
N GLY A 503 -0.18 -21.38 -8.44
CA GLY A 503 -1.24 -20.34 -8.52
C GLY A 503 -2.04 -20.12 -7.23
N GLY A 504 -1.47 -20.50 -6.08
CA GLY A 504 -2.12 -20.40 -4.76
C GLY A 504 -2.97 -21.59 -4.37
N GLN A 505 -3.17 -22.60 -5.26
CA GLN A 505 -3.78 -23.88 -4.91
C GLN A 505 -2.71 -24.84 -4.39
N VAL A 506 -2.94 -25.46 -3.23
CA VAL A 506 -2.07 -26.50 -2.63
C VAL A 506 -1.96 -27.74 -3.52
N GLY A 507 -0.88 -28.47 -3.36
CA GLY A 507 -0.67 -29.76 -4.01
C GLY A 507 -1.63 -30.83 -3.50
N ASP A 508 -1.90 -31.81 -4.34
CA ASP A 508 -2.75 -32.93 -3.98
C ASP A 508 -2.05 -33.93 -3.07
N LYS A 509 -2.87 -34.61 -2.30
CA LYS A 509 -2.52 -35.76 -1.47
C LYS A 509 -3.18 -37.03 -1.99
N GLY A 510 -2.66 -38.17 -1.55
CA GLY A 510 -3.22 -39.45 -1.94
C GLY A 510 -2.23 -40.61 -1.82
N GLU A 511 -2.28 -41.55 -2.71
CA GLU A 511 -1.47 -42.74 -2.66
C GLU A 511 -0.84 -43.07 -4.02
N LEU A 512 0.42 -43.51 -3.99
CA LEU A 512 1.02 -44.26 -5.11
C LEU A 512 1.17 -45.70 -4.68
N ARG A 513 0.58 -46.66 -5.45
CA ARG A 513 0.56 -48.06 -5.04
C ARG A 513 0.55 -49.06 -6.21
N ASN A 514 1.08 -50.21 -5.96
CA ASN A 514 0.89 -51.45 -6.76
C ASN A 514 0.86 -52.68 -5.83
N GLU A 515 1.06 -53.88 -6.34
CA GLU A 515 1.01 -55.10 -5.54
C GLU A 515 2.12 -55.22 -4.48
N SER A 516 3.22 -54.48 -4.64
CA SER A 516 4.44 -54.61 -3.85
C SER A 516 4.82 -53.33 -3.05
N ILE A 517 4.09 -52.24 -3.24
CA ILE A 517 4.40 -50.97 -2.54
C ILE A 517 3.16 -50.13 -2.24
N LEU A 518 3.22 -49.44 -1.12
CA LEU A 518 2.32 -48.37 -0.75
C LEU A 518 3.14 -47.12 -0.34
N PHE A 519 2.95 -46.04 -1.05
CA PHE A 519 3.54 -44.73 -0.76
C PHE A 519 2.43 -43.71 -0.48
N ALA A 520 2.47 -43.09 0.68
CA ALA A 520 1.52 -42.04 1.05
C ALA A 520 2.05 -40.69 0.51
N VAL A 521 1.29 -40.06 -0.37
CA VAL A 521 1.59 -38.72 -0.87
C VAL A 521 1.01 -37.68 0.08
N GLU A 522 1.89 -36.95 0.73
CA GLU A 522 1.53 -35.87 1.68
C GLU A 522 1.41 -34.52 1.00
N ASP A 523 2.13 -34.29 -0.11
CA ASP A 523 2.08 -33.09 -0.93
C ASP A 523 2.58 -33.37 -2.35
N THR A 524 2.19 -32.54 -3.29
CA THR A 524 2.68 -32.60 -4.67
C THR A 524 3.20 -31.22 -5.09
N LEU A 525 4.48 -31.16 -5.45
CA LEU A 525 5.21 -29.94 -5.73
C LEU A 525 5.81 -29.98 -7.14
N LYS A 526 6.11 -28.79 -7.69
CA LYS A 526 6.90 -28.71 -8.94
C LYS A 526 8.39 -28.82 -8.62
N ILE A 527 9.05 -29.84 -9.18
CA ILE A 527 10.51 -29.96 -9.18
C ILE A 527 11.11 -29.01 -10.22
N GLN A 528 10.52 -28.98 -11.41
CA GLN A 528 10.77 -28.04 -12.51
C GLN A 528 9.40 -27.58 -13.06
N ALA A 529 9.40 -26.67 -14.03
CA ALA A 529 8.16 -26.10 -14.59
C ALA A 529 7.12 -27.16 -14.94
N ASP A 530 7.54 -28.25 -15.58
CA ASP A 530 6.69 -29.34 -16.08
C ASP A 530 7.00 -30.71 -15.46
N VAL A 531 7.65 -30.73 -14.29
CA VAL A 531 7.98 -31.99 -13.58
C VAL A 531 7.39 -31.95 -12.18
N PHE A 532 6.50 -32.90 -11.89
CA PHE A 532 5.77 -32.99 -10.64
C PHE A 532 6.42 -34.02 -9.72
N GLY A 533 6.72 -33.60 -8.49
CA GLY A 533 7.29 -34.42 -7.42
C GLY A 533 6.24 -34.73 -6.36
N HIS A 534 5.95 -35.99 -6.17
CA HIS A 534 5.07 -36.51 -5.13
C HIS A 534 5.89 -36.73 -3.87
N GLN A 535 5.71 -35.86 -2.88
CA GLN A 535 6.43 -35.90 -1.60
C GLN A 535 5.63 -36.71 -0.58
N GLY A 536 6.29 -37.60 0.14
CA GLY A 536 5.64 -38.42 1.15
C GLY A 536 6.56 -39.47 1.74
N GLU A 537 5.95 -40.58 2.23
CA GLU A 537 6.63 -41.68 2.90
C GLU A 537 6.23 -43.01 2.30
N VAL A 538 7.23 -43.90 2.15
CA VAL A 538 6.99 -45.32 1.78
C VAL A 538 6.47 -46.07 3.00
N LEU A 539 5.21 -46.42 3.00
CA LEU A 539 4.58 -47.16 4.10
C LEU A 539 4.89 -48.69 4.04
N GLU A 540 4.90 -49.25 2.85
CA GLU A 540 5.15 -50.69 2.63
C GLU A 540 5.96 -50.92 1.34
N GLY A 541 6.85 -51.91 1.37
CA GLY A 541 7.56 -52.37 0.20
C GLY A 541 8.79 -51.64 -0.25
N GLU A 542 9.18 -51.82 -1.52
CA GLU A 542 10.32 -51.17 -2.18
C GLU A 542 9.88 -50.70 -3.57
N LEU A 543 10.36 -49.52 -4.00
CA LEU A 543 10.13 -48.90 -5.31
C LEU A 543 11.45 -48.55 -5.98
N LYS A 544 11.55 -48.82 -7.30
CA LYS A 544 12.75 -48.53 -8.11
C LYS A 544 12.41 -47.60 -9.27
N VAL A 545 13.38 -46.86 -9.72
CA VAL A 545 13.27 -46.06 -10.96
C VAL A 545 12.94 -47.04 -12.12
N GLY A 546 11.92 -46.70 -12.91
CA GLY A 546 11.41 -47.50 -14.02
C GLY A 546 10.23 -48.42 -13.66
N ASP A 547 9.91 -48.61 -12.37
CA ASP A 547 8.75 -49.38 -11.94
C ASP A 547 7.45 -48.71 -12.38
N SER A 548 6.41 -49.52 -12.52
CA SER A 548 5.05 -49.09 -12.83
C SER A 548 4.22 -49.01 -11.56
N ILE A 549 3.51 -47.90 -11.38
CA ILE A 549 2.74 -47.63 -10.17
C ILE A 549 1.39 -47.00 -10.53
N ASN A 550 0.38 -47.25 -9.71
CA ASN A 550 -0.92 -46.56 -9.84
C ASN A 550 -0.95 -45.35 -8.94
N ALA A 551 -1.37 -44.24 -9.50
CA ALA A 551 -1.48 -42.93 -8.82
C ALA A 551 -2.95 -42.63 -8.51
N LEU A 552 -3.30 -42.45 -7.23
CA LEU A 552 -4.66 -42.22 -6.74
C LEU A 552 -4.72 -41.01 -5.87
N VAL A 553 -5.40 -39.97 -6.35
CA VAL A 553 -5.61 -38.74 -5.60
C VAL A 553 -6.69 -38.92 -4.53
N ASP A 554 -6.50 -38.32 -3.36
CA ASP A 554 -7.55 -38.27 -2.35
C ASP A 554 -8.74 -37.47 -2.88
N THR A 555 -9.79 -38.16 -3.20
CA THR A 555 -10.99 -37.64 -3.85
C THR A 555 -11.68 -36.56 -3.00
N GLN A 556 -11.76 -36.77 -1.68
CA GLN A 556 -12.44 -35.86 -0.80
C GLN A 556 -11.67 -34.54 -0.68
N GLN A 557 -10.36 -34.61 -0.43
CA GLN A 557 -9.50 -33.42 -0.31
C GLN A 557 -9.45 -32.64 -1.64
N ARG A 558 -9.31 -33.32 -2.77
CA ARG A 558 -9.35 -32.65 -4.08
C ARG A 558 -10.71 -31.98 -4.32
N THR A 559 -11.82 -32.62 -3.99
CA THR A 559 -13.15 -32.05 -4.18
C THR A 559 -13.33 -30.79 -3.34
N ASP A 560 -12.91 -30.82 -2.08
CA ASP A 560 -13.02 -29.64 -1.21
C ASP A 560 -12.09 -28.50 -1.65
N THR A 561 -10.88 -28.82 -2.11
CA THR A 561 -9.97 -27.82 -2.72
C THR A 561 -10.57 -27.22 -4.00
N MET A 562 -11.17 -28.03 -4.87
CA MET A 562 -11.83 -27.56 -6.10
C MET A 562 -13.00 -26.62 -5.79
N ARG A 563 -13.80 -26.90 -4.73
CA ARG A 563 -14.89 -26.03 -4.25
C ARG A 563 -14.35 -24.67 -3.83
N ASN A 564 -13.32 -24.67 -2.98
CA ASN A 564 -12.68 -23.45 -2.50
C ASN A 564 -12.05 -22.65 -3.65
N HIS A 565 -11.39 -23.32 -4.59
CA HIS A 565 -10.77 -22.63 -5.72
C HIS A 565 -11.81 -22.01 -6.66
N SER A 566 -12.84 -22.76 -6.99
CA SER A 566 -13.92 -22.30 -7.84
C SER A 566 -14.67 -21.12 -7.24
N ALA A 567 -14.95 -21.19 -5.93
CA ALA A 567 -15.57 -20.09 -5.19
C ALA A 567 -14.69 -18.82 -5.16
N THR A 568 -13.35 -18.98 -5.20
CA THR A 568 -12.42 -17.84 -5.20
C THR A 568 -12.59 -16.95 -6.42
N HIS A 569 -12.81 -17.53 -7.60
CA HIS A 569 -13.04 -16.77 -8.84
C HIS A 569 -14.34 -15.97 -8.80
N ILE A 570 -15.43 -16.56 -8.34
CA ILE A 570 -16.72 -15.88 -8.19
C ILE A 570 -16.60 -14.81 -7.10
N LEU A 571 -15.92 -15.13 -5.99
CA LEU A 571 -15.65 -14.18 -4.90
C LEU A 571 -14.84 -12.97 -5.38
N HIS A 572 -13.78 -13.18 -6.18
CA HIS A 572 -12.99 -12.10 -6.75
C HIS A 572 -13.85 -11.16 -7.58
N LYS A 573 -14.70 -11.70 -8.43
CA LYS A 573 -15.63 -10.90 -9.22
C LYS A 573 -16.64 -10.15 -8.34
N ALA A 574 -17.25 -10.82 -7.36
CA ALA A 574 -18.19 -10.18 -6.43
C ALA A 574 -17.55 -9.04 -5.63
N LEU A 575 -16.30 -9.22 -5.18
CA LEU A 575 -15.51 -8.16 -4.54
C LEU A 575 -15.33 -6.95 -5.47
N ARG A 576 -15.02 -7.16 -6.74
CA ARG A 576 -14.90 -6.07 -7.72
C ARG A 576 -16.24 -5.37 -7.96
N GLU A 577 -17.32 -6.10 -8.05
CA GLU A 577 -18.68 -5.55 -8.27
C GLU A 577 -19.11 -4.67 -7.10
N VAL A 578 -18.86 -5.08 -5.86
CA VAL A 578 -19.30 -4.38 -4.65
C VAL A 578 -18.35 -3.26 -4.24
N LEU A 579 -17.03 -3.47 -4.37
CA LEU A 579 -16.01 -2.54 -3.88
C LEU A 579 -15.41 -1.67 -4.99
N GLY A 580 -15.49 -2.10 -6.25
CA GLY A 580 -15.01 -1.38 -7.43
C GLY A 580 -13.82 -2.06 -8.14
N ASP A 581 -13.53 -1.59 -9.36
CA ASP A 581 -12.53 -2.17 -10.27
C ASP A 581 -11.08 -2.11 -9.80
N HIS A 582 -10.78 -1.32 -8.76
CA HIS A 582 -9.47 -1.28 -8.13
C HIS A 582 -9.11 -2.54 -7.35
N VAL A 583 -10.08 -3.42 -7.10
CA VAL A 583 -9.84 -4.72 -6.46
C VAL A 583 -9.04 -5.60 -7.41
N GLN A 584 -7.80 -5.90 -7.02
CA GLN A 584 -6.86 -6.75 -7.73
C GLN A 584 -6.27 -7.76 -6.76
N GLN A 585 -6.13 -8.99 -7.17
CA GLN A 585 -5.47 -10.03 -6.38
C GLN A 585 -4.03 -9.63 -6.06
N LYS A 586 -3.63 -9.82 -4.80
CA LYS A 586 -2.25 -9.66 -4.31
C LYS A 586 -1.69 -10.93 -3.71
N GLY A 587 -2.53 -11.88 -3.43
CA GLY A 587 -2.17 -13.22 -2.97
C GLY A 587 -3.41 -14.09 -2.89
N SER A 588 -3.22 -15.40 -3.03
CA SER A 588 -4.25 -16.39 -2.86
C SER A 588 -3.66 -17.62 -2.18
N LEU A 589 -4.45 -18.28 -1.36
CA LEU A 589 -4.18 -19.61 -0.84
C LEU A 589 -5.51 -20.37 -0.85
N VAL A 590 -5.51 -21.48 -1.52
CA VAL A 590 -6.67 -22.38 -1.61
C VAL A 590 -6.24 -23.74 -1.12
N ASP A 591 -6.83 -24.19 -0.03
CA ASP A 591 -6.60 -25.50 0.56
C ASP A 591 -7.92 -26.27 0.77
N VAL A 592 -7.84 -27.44 1.36
CA VAL A 592 -8.99 -28.29 1.65
C VAL A 592 -10.03 -27.61 2.52
N THR A 593 -9.60 -26.78 3.46
CA THR A 593 -10.46 -26.21 4.52
C THR A 593 -11.06 -24.87 4.15
N LYS A 594 -10.31 -24.03 3.42
CA LYS A 594 -10.70 -22.65 3.13
C LYS A 594 -10.03 -22.08 1.89
N THR A 595 -10.55 -20.96 1.45
CA THR A 595 -9.85 -20.04 0.56
C THR A 595 -9.47 -18.76 1.31
N ARG A 596 -8.27 -18.24 1.02
CA ARG A 596 -7.76 -16.98 1.48
C ARG A 596 -7.45 -16.11 0.26
N PHE A 597 -8.03 -14.94 0.22
CA PHE A 597 -7.86 -14.02 -0.90
C PHE A 597 -7.40 -12.65 -0.41
N ASP A 598 -6.20 -12.26 -0.81
CA ASP A 598 -5.58 -10.96 -0.50
C ASP A 598 -5.74 -10.04 -1.71
N PHE A 599 -6.24 -8.84 -1.50
CA PHE A 599 -6.58 -7.91 -2.60
C PHE A 599 -6.40 -6.45 -2.22
N THR A 600 -6.29 -5.61 -3.24
CA THR A 600 -6.16 -4.15 -3.07
C THR A 600 -7.49 -3.53 -2.65
N HIS A 601 -7.52 -2.99 -1.44
CA HIS A 601 -8.60 -2.14 -0.93
C HIS A 601 -8.12 -1.39 0.31
N ASN A 602 -8.55 -0.14 0.47
CA ASN A 602 -7.99 0.76 1.48
C ASN A 602 -8.86 0.93 2.73
N ALA A 603 -10.11 0.47 2.70
CA ALA A 603 -11.05 0.58 3.81
C ALA A 603 -11.48 -0.80 4.34
N PRO A 604 -11.91 -0.93 5.62
CA PRO A 604 -12.59 -2.12 6.09
C PRO A 604 -13.87 -2.38 5.29
N ILE A 605 -14.12 -3.65 4.97
CA ILE A 605 -15.38 -4.03 4.31
C ILE A 605 -16.49 -4.02 5.37
N THR A 606 -17.59 -3.32 5.08
CA THR A 606 -18.72 -3.26 6.02
C THR A 606 -19.47 -4.60 6.07
N ALA A 607 -20.19 -4.84 7.17
CA ALA A 607 -21.02 -6.05 7.30
C ALA A 607 -22.09 -6.15 6.18
N GLU A 608 -22.58 -5.01 5.71
CA GLU A 608 -23.54 -4.95 4.59
C GLU A 608 -22.87 -5.35 3.26
N GLN A 609 -21.66 -4.84 3.00
CA GLN A 609 -20.88 -5.22 1.83
C GLN A 609 -20.51 -6.70 1.84
N ILE A 610 -20.11 -7.25 3.01
CA ILE A 610 -19.84 -8.69 3.16
C ILE A 610 -21.07 -9.52 2.79
N ARG A 611 -22.24 -9.16 3.32
CA ARG A 611 -23.50 -9.85 2.99
C ARG A 611 -23.79 -9.78 1.50
N ARG A 612 -23.65 -8.59 0.90
CA ARG A 612 -23.88 -8.41 -0.54
C ARG A 612 -22.96 -9.28 -1.38
N ILE A 613 -21.67 -9.38 -1.00
CA ILE A 613 -20.68 -10.25 -1.66
C ILE A 613 -21.10 -11.72 -1.52
N GLU A 614 -21.47 -12.16 -0.32
CA GLU A 614 -21.93 -13.52 -0.08
C GLU A 614 -23.20 -13.84 -0.89
N ASP A 615 -24.16 -12.91 -0.96
CA ASP A 615 -25.39 -13.05 -1.73
C ASP A 615 -25.10 -13.25 -3.22
N ILE A 616 -24.20 -12.44 -3.80
CA ILE A 616 -23.80 -12.57 -5.21
C ILE A 616 -23.17 -13.94 -5.46
N VAL A 617 -22.20 -14.34 -4.64
CA VAL A 617 -21.51 -15.63 -4.81
C VAL A 617 -22.49 -16.81 -4.66
N ASN A 618 -23.32 -16.80 -3.62
CA ASN A 618 -24.26 -17.90 -3.38
C ASN A 618 -25.38 -17.94 -4.43
N GLN A 619 -25.77 -16.80 -5.00
CA GLN A 619 -26.72 -16.77 -6.12
C GLN A 619 -26.13 -17.49 -7.35
N GLU A 620 -24.87 -17.22 -7.72
CA GLU A 620 -24.20 -17.91 -8.83
C GLU A 620 -23.98 -19.41 -8.55
N ILE A 621 -23.74 -19.79 -7.30
CA ILE A 621 -23.71 -21.19 -6.88
C ILE A 621 -25.06 -21.86 -7.14
N LEU A 622 -26.17 -21.21 -6.75
CA LEU A 622 -27.53 -21.73 -6.92
C LEU A 622 -27.97 -21.81 -8.39
N GLU A 623 -27.45 -20.96 -9.26
CA GLU A 623 -27.68 -21.01 -10.72
C GLU A 623 -27.13 -22.28 -11.36
N ASN A 624 -26.18 -22.92 -10.71
CA ASN A 624 -25.62 -24.22 -11.13
C ASN A 624 -25.14 -24.23 -12.59
N SER A 625 -24.42 -23.18 -12.99
CA SER A 625 -23.88 -23.02 -14.34
C SER A 625 -22.71 -23.96 -14.57
N ALA A 626 -22.53 -24.44 -15.81
CA ALA A 626 -21.40 -25.29 -16.19
C ALA A 626 -20.09 -24.50 -16.17
N THR A 627 -19.02 -25.11 -15.69
CA THR A 627 -17.65 -24.58 -15.76
C THR A 627 -17.00 -25.02 -17.08
N SER A 628 -16.29 -24.13 -17.74
CA SER A 628 -15.51 -24.46 -18.93
C SER A 628 -14.06 -23.97 -18.82
N GLY A 629 -13.12 -24.80 -19.22
CA GLY A 629 -11.70 -24.47 -19.33
C GLY A 629 -11.18 -24.74 -20.73
N LYS A 630 -10.64 -23.74 -21.42
CA LYS A 630 -10.12 -23.87 -22.77
C LYS A 630 -8.66 -23.42 -22.82
N VAL A 631 -7.79 -24.25 -23.39
CA VAL A 631 -6.40 -23.89 -23.67
C VAL A 631 -6.34 -23.16 -25.01
N MET A 632 -5.67 -22.02 -25.05
CA MET A 632 -5.49 -21.20 -26.24
C MET A 632 -4.22 -20.37 -26.14
N SER A 633 -3.82 -19.71 -27.24
CA SER A 633 -2.70 -18.78 -27.21
C SER A 633 -2.98 -17.60 -26.28
N LEU A 634 -1.93 -17.01 -25.71
CA LEU A 634 -2.07 -15.82 -24.85
C LEU A 634 -2.76 -14.67 -25.58
N ASP A 635 -2.43 -14.47 -26.85
CA ASP A 635 -3.04 -13.43 -27.70
C ASP A 635 -4.55 -13.65 -27.91
N ASP A 636 -4.98 -14.90 -28.08
CA ASP A 636 -6.41 -15.21 -28.23
C ASP A 636 -7.14 -15.08 -26.89
N ALA A 637 -6.48 -15.44 -25.78
CA ALA A 637 -7.03 -15.28 -24.45
C ALA A 637 -7.30 -13.80 -24.12
N GLN A 638 -6.40 -12.91 -24.49
CA GLN A 638 -6.59 -11.45 -24.34
C GLN A 638 -7.82 -10.96 -25.11
N LYS A 639 -8.04 -11.44 -26.34
CA LYS A 639 -9.22 -11.07 -27.16
C LYS A 639 -10.54 -11.54 -26.54
N THR A 640 -10.53 -12.56 -25.67
CA THR A 640 -11.73 -13.02 -25.00
C THR A 640 -12.20 -12.15 -23.88
N GLY A 641 -11.41 -11.13 -23.46
CA GLY A 641 -11.67 -10.30 -22.30
C GLY A 641 -11.47 -11.02 -20.95
N ALA A 642 -10.74 -12.16 -20.95
CA ALA A 642 -10.41 -12.87 -19.71
C ALA A 642 -9.51 -12.01 -18.82
N MET A 643 -9.79 -12.01 -17.51
CA MET A 643 -8.99 -11.28 -16.54
C MET A 643 -7.62 -11.95 -16.39
N MET A 644 -6.58 -11.15 -16.46
CA MET A 644 -5.19 -11.56 -16.29
C MET A 644 -4.63 -10.94 -15.02
N LEU A 645 -3.89 -11.71 -14.24
CA LEU A 645 -3.24 -11.20 -13.04
C LEU A 645 -1.99 -10.40 -13.43
N PHE A 646 -1.90 -9.18 -12.97
CA PHE A 646 -0.76 -8.32 -13.23
C PHE A 646 0.51 -8.82 -12.52
N GLY A 647 1.59 -8.99 -13.30
CA GLY A 647 2.91 -9.39 -12.78
C GLY A 647 3.15 -10.91 -12.77
N GLU A 648 2.22 -11.72 -13.26
CA GLU A 648 2.48 -13.13 -13.53
C GLU A 648 3.07 -13.33 -14.93
N LYS A 649 4.02 -14.27 -15.01
CA LYS A 649 4.59 -14.67 -16.30
C LYS A 649 3.74 -15.81 -16.86
N TYR A 650 3.02 -15.55 -17.93
CA TYR A 650 2.26 -16.54 -18.67
C TYR A 650 3.12 -17.16 -19.78
N GLY A 651 2.93 -18.44 -20.06
CA GLY A 651 3.51 -19.07 -21.25
C GLY A 651 2.77 -18.69 -22.53
N ASP A 652 3.24 -19.21 -23.67
CA ASP A 652 2.62 -18.97 -24.98
C ASP A 652 1.20 -19.53 -25.07
N GLU A 653 0.91 -20.61 -24.32
CA GLU A 653 -0.40 -21.21 -24.14
C GLU A 653 -0.91 -21.02 -22.72
N VAL A 654 -2.17 -20.62 -22.59
CA VAL A 654 -2.84 -20.35 -21.31
C VAL A 654 -4.20 -21.00 -21.27
N ARG A 655 -4.66 -21.35 -20.07
CA ARG A 655 -6.00 -21.90 -19.86
C ARG A 655 -6.95 -20.80 -19.43
N VAL A 656 -7.94 -20.48 -20.27
CA VAL A 656 -9.05 -19.56 -19.95
C VAL A 656 -10.13 -20.36 -19.25
N LEU A 657 -10.45 -19.98 -18.02
CA LEU A 657 -11.50 -20.56 -17.20
C LEU A 657 -12.73 -19.64 -17.23
N GLU A 658 -13.90 -20.23 -17.51
CA GLU A 658 -15.21 -19.58 -17.33
C GLU A 658 -15.97 -20.33 -16.24
N ILE A 659 -16.32 -19.64 -15.15
CA ILE A 659 -17.07 -20.19 -14.02
C ILE A 659 -18.07 -19.17 -13.51
N GLY A 660 -19.37 -19.51 -13.60
CA GLY A 660 -20.42 -18.52 -13.39
C GLY A 660 -20.24 -17.33 -14.31
N SER A 661 -20.19 -16.17 -13.75
CA SER A 661 -19.94 -14.90 -14.47
C SER A 661 -18.47 -14.49 -14.49
N SER A 662 -17.55 -15.24 -13.85
CA SER A 662 -16.11 -14.99 -13.87
C SER A 662 -15.45 -15.63 -15.08
N LYS A 663 -14.52 -14.87 -15.70
CA LYS A 663 -13.68 -15.35 -16.80
C LYS A 663 -12.24 -14.91 -16.56
N GLU A 664 -11.37 -15.85 -16.24
CA GLU A 664 -10.00 -15.57 -15.80
C GLU A 664 -9.00 -16.60 -16.37
N LEU A 665 -7.71 -16.24 -16.40
CA LEU A 665 -6.64 -17.21 -16.69
C LEU A 665 -6.37 -18.03 -15.43
N CYS A 666 -6.60 -19.35 -15.48
CA CYS A 666 -6.36 -20.23 -14.35
C CYS A 666 -5.99 -21.65 -14.76
N GLY A 667 -4.84 -22.15 -14.28
CA GLY A 667 -4.37 -23.51 -14.44
C GLY A 667 -4.78 -24.49 -13.32
N GLY A 668 -5.57 -24.05 -12.34
CA GLY A 668 -6.01 -24.86 -11.21
C GLY A 668 -7.11 -25.87 -11.54
N THR A 669 -7.48 -26.66 -10.54
CA THR A 669 -8.58 -27.64 -10.65
C THR A 669 -9.88 -27.03 -10.12
N HIS A 670 -10.99 -27.28 -10.82
CA HIS A 670 -12.29 -26.66 -10.55
C HIS A 670 -13.44 -27.67 -10.60
N VAL A 671 -14.54 -27.28 -9.98
CA VAL A 671 -15.80 -28.03 -10.03
C VAL A 671 -16.39 -28.03 -11.46
N ALA A 672 -17.15 -29.03 -11.78
CA ALA A 672 -17.81 -29.15 -13.09
C ALA A 672 -18.95 -28.13 -13.25
N ARG A 673 -19.61 -27.77 -12.17
CA ARG A 673 -20.73 -26.82 -12.13
C ARG A 673 -20.64 -25.96 -10.88
N THR A 674 -21.10 -24.73 -10.95
CA THR A 674 -21.07 -23.80 -9.79
C THR A 674 -21.84 -24.36 -8.57
N GLY A 675 -22.90 -25.13 -8.80
CA GLY A 675 -23.64 -25.79 -7.73
C GLY A 675 -22.84 -26.82 -6.92
N ASP A 676 -21.78 -27.41 -7.48
CA ASP A 676 -20.91 -28.35 -6.77
C ASP A 676 -20.14 -27.70 -5.63
N ILE A 677 -20.02 -26.36 -5.62
CA ILE A 677 -19.43 -25.57 -4.53
C ILE A 677 -20.24 -25.71 -3.24
N GLY A 678 -21.57 -25.86 -3.36
CA GLY A 678 -22.51 -25.96 -2.25
C GLY A 678 -22.91 -24.59 -1.71
N ILE A 679 -22.21 -24.10 -0.72
CA ILE A 679 -22.43 -22.77 -0.12
C ILE A 679 -21.09 -22.12 0.16
N LEU A 680 -20.99 -20.78 0.07
CA LEU A 680 -19.84 -20.00 0.52
C LEU A 680 -20.21 -19.16 1.75
N LYS A 681 -19.31 -19.12 2.73
CA LYS A 681 -19.38 -18.23 3.89
C LYS A 681 -18.05 -17.54 4.12
N ILE A 682 -18.05 -16.20 4.18
CA ILE A 682 -16.87 -15.42 4.61
C ILE A 682 -16.77 -15.53 6.13
N VAL A 683 -15.63 -16.02 6.63
CA VAL A 683 -15.39 -16.27 8.05
C VAL A 683 -14.50 -15.23 8.69
N SER A 684 -13.66 -14.53 7.91
CA SER A 684 -12.85 -13.42 8.41
C SER A 684 -12.58 -12.38 7.33
N GLU A 685 -12.40 -11.14 7.77
CA GLU A 685 -12.00 -9.99 6.97
C GLU A 685 -11.05 -9.13 7.78
N GLY A 686 -9.96 -8.65 7.17
CA GLY A 686 -9.00 -7.81 7.87
C GLY A 686 -7.92 -7.21 6.98
N GLY A 687 -7.23 -6.18 7.49
CA GLY A 687 -6.06 -5.60 6.84
C GLY A 687 -4.82 -6.47 7.05
N VAL A 688 -4.04 -6.70 5.99
CA VAL A 688 -2.77 -7.47 6.05
C VAL A 688 -1.57 -6.56 5.89
N ALA A 689 -1.73 -5.57 5.02
CA ALA A 689 -0.75 -4.52 4.77
C ALA A 689 -1.48 -3.24 4.36
N ALA A 690 -0.75 -2.14 4.27
CA ALA A 690 -1.36 -0.90 3.83
C ALA A 690 -1.90 -1.01 2.40
N GLY A 691 -3.19 -0.76 2.23
CA GLY A 691 -3.90 -0.90 0.96
C GLY A 691 -4.16 -2.35 0.52
N ILE A 692 -3.90 -3.35 1.39
CA ILE A 692 -4.18 -4.76 1.12
C ILE A 692 -5.08 -5.31 2.22
N ARG A 693 -6.19 -5.87 1.81
CA ARG A 693 -7.12 -6.56 2.68
C ARG A 693 -7.17 -8.05 2.36
N ARG A 694 -7.56 -8.82 3.35
CA ARG A 694 -7.71 -10.27 3.26
C ARG A 694 -9.12 -10.65 3.60
N VAL A 695 -9.71 -11.53 2.80
CA VAL A 695 -10.89 -12.30 3.17
C VAL A 695 -10.53 -13.78 3.25
N GLU A 696 -11.09 -14.47 4.24
CA GLU A 696 -11.07 -15.92 4.29
C GLU A 696 -12.50 -16.42 4.20
N ALA A 697 -12.72 -17.42 3.38
CA ALA A 697 -14.02 -18.01 3.17
C ALA A 697 -13.93 -19.53 3.15
N VAL A 698 -15.02 -20.18 3.51
CA VAL A 698 -15.19 -21.62 3.54
C VAL A 698 -16.36 -22.03 2.63
N THR A 699 -16.30 -23.23 2.06
CA THR A 699 -17.34 -23.74 1.15
C THR A 699 -17.86 -25.11 1.58
N GLY A 700 -18.95 -25.56 0.96
CA GLY A 700 -19.49 -26.90 1.12
C GLY A 700 -19.69 -27.30 2.58
N ASN A 701 -19.20 -28.46 2.96
CA ASN A 701 -19.32 -29.00 4.33
C ASN A 701 -18.61 -28.13 5.37
N HIS A 702 -17.49 -27.49 5.03
CA HIS A 702 -16.79 -26.59 5.96
C HIS A 702 -17.63 -25.36 6.29
N ALA A 703 -18.37 -24.82 5.32
CA ALA A 703 -19.31 -23.72 5.56
C ALA A 703 -20.50 -24.17 6.41
N LEU A 704 -21.05 -25.35 6.16
CA LEU A 704 -22.13 -25.95 6.96
C LEU A 704 -21.69 -26.13 8.42
N HIS A 705 -20.55 -26.75 8.67
CA HIS A 705 -20.01 -26.96 10.01
C HIS A 705 -19.74 -25.65 10.73
N PHE A 706 -19.25 -24.62 10.01
CA PHE A 706 -19.06 -23.30 10.58
C PHE A 706 -20.39 -22.70 11.05
N LEU A 707 -21.45 -22.78 10.25
CA LEU A 707 -22.80 -22.27 10.60
C LEU A 707 -23.41 -23.05 11.77
N GLN A 708 -23.28 -24.38 11.79
CA GLN A 708 -23.71 -25.24 12.90
C GLN A 708 -22.96 -24.87 14.19
N GLY A 709 -21.65 -24.66 14.13
CA GLY A 709 -20.86 -24.21 15.28
C GLY A 709 -21.27 -22.83 15.84
N LEU A 710 -21.78 -21.93 14.97
CA LEU A 710 -22.38 -20.67 15.43
C LEU A 710 -23.72 -20.90 16.10
N GLU A 711 -24.55 -21.77 15.54
CA GLU A 711 -25.86 -22.17 16.12
C GLU A 711 -25.67 -22.80 17.51
N ASP A 712 -24.71 -23.74 17.66
CA ASP A 712 -24.38 -24.35 18.95
C ASP A 712 -23.98 -23.33 20.00
N LYS A 713 -23.14 -22.35 19.66
CA LYS A 713 -22.74 -21.25 20.57
C LYS A 713 -23.93 -20.39 20.97
N ILE A 714 -24.85 -20.10 20.06
CA ILE A 714 -26.09 -19.34 20.36
C ILE A 714 -26.97 -20.14 21.32
N ASN A 715 -27.13 -21.43 21.07
CA ASN A 715 -27.90 -22.33 21.92
C ASN A 715 -27.27 -22.46 23.33
N GLU A 716 -25.96 -22.62 23.43
CA GLU A 716 -25.24 -22.66 24.70
C GLU A 716 -25.42 -21.37 25.49
N ALA A 717 -25.25 -20.20 24.84
CA ALA A 717 -25.45 -18.90 25.47
C ALA A 717 -26.89 -18.73 25.96
N ALA A 718 -27.86 -19.15 25.16
CA ALA A 718 -29.29 -19.11 25.54
C ALA A 718 -29.59 -20.02 26.74
N ALA A 719 -28.99 -21.22 26.79
CA ALA A 719 -29.13 -22.15 27.91
C ALA A 719 -28.53 -21.57 29.20
N ILE A 720 -27.33 -20.97 29.18
CA ILE A 720 -26.71 -20.28 30.31
C ILE A 720 -27.63 -19.20 30.85
N LEU A 721 -28.24 -18.43 29.96
CA LEU A 721 -29.14 -17.33 30.32
C LEU A 721 -30.58 -17.76 30.59
N LYS A 722 -30.87 -19.06 30.48
CA LYS A 722 -32.20 -19.67 30.67
C LYS A 722 -33.27 -18.98 29.83
N THR A 723 -33.00 -18.81 28.56
CA THR A 723 -33.88 -18.15 27.58
C THR A 723 -33.92 -18.94 26.28
N HIS A 724 -34.88 -18.64 25.39
CA HIS A 724 -34.89 -19.16 24.03
C HIS A 724 -33.85 -18.43 23.16
N PRO A 725 -33.20 -19.08 22.19
CA PRO A 725 -32.23 -18.44 21.29
C PRO A 725 -32.74 -17.16 20.63
N GLY A 726 -33.98 -17.12 20.21
CA GLY A 726 -34.62 -15.94 19.62
C GLY A 726 -34.76 -14.74 20.56
N ASP A 727 -34.75 -14.97 21.87
CA ASP A 727 -34.88 -13.93 22.91
C ASP A 727 -33.55 -13.54 23.54
N LEU A 728 -32.44 -14.10 23.06
CA LEU A 728 -31.12 -13.96 23.65
C LEU A 728 -30.70 -12.49 23.80
N VAL A 729 -30.88 -11.69 22.76
CA VAL A 729 -30.53 -10.26 22.73
C VAL A 729 -31.33 -9.49 23.78
N ASN A 730 -32.63 -9.74 23.87
CA ASN A 730 -33.50 -9.10 24.87
C ASN A 730 -33.10 -9.49 26.28
N ARG A 731 -32.73 -10.77 26.51
CA ARG A 731 -32.28 -11.26 27.81
C ARG A 731 -30.94 -10.63 28.26
N VAL A 732 -29.99 -10.48 27.35
CA VAL A 732 -28.73 -9.78 27.63
C VAL A 732 -28.99 -8.30 27.96
N ALA A 733 -29.86 -7.63 27.22
CA ALA A 733 -30.22 -6.24 27.51
C ALA A 733 -30.88 -6.09 28.89
N GLN A 734 -31.77 -7.01 29.26
CA GLN A 734 -32.39 -7.04 30.60
C GLN A 734 -31.37 -7.24 31.70
N LEU A 735 -30.40 -8.14 31.53
CA LEU A 735 -29.34 -8.38 32.49
C LEU A 735 -28.44 -7.16 32.65
N GLN A 736 -28.10 -6.46 31.61
CA GLN A 736 -27.34 -5.22 31.68
C GLN A 736 -28.09 -4.13 32.44
N GLU A 737 -29.39 -3.98 32.23
CA GLU A 737 -30.17 -3.00 32.99
C GLU A 737 -30.32 -3.42 34.48
N SER A 738 -30.51 -4.72 34.73
CA SER A 738 -30.56 -5.24 36.11
C SER A 738 -29.25 -5.02 36.85
N LEU A 739 -28.10 -5.21 36.18
CA LEU A 739 -26.79 -4.94 36.74
C LEU A 739 -26.63 -3.45 37.10
N ARG A 740 -26.98 -2.55 36.19
CA ARG A 740 -26.94 -1.09 36.43
C ARG A 740 -27.83 -0.68 37.61
N GLN A 741 -29.02 -1.32 37.72
CA GLN A 741 -29.91 -1.05 38.85
C GLN A 741 -29.31 -1.56 40.18
N ALA A 742 -28.71 -2.76 40.17
CA ALA A 742 -28.06 -3.31 41.37
C ALA A 742 -26.88 -2.46 41.79
N GLU A 743 -26.08 -1.95 40.84
CA GLU A 743 -24.97 -1.04 41.12
C GLU A 743 -25.44 0.26 41.78
N ARG A 744 -26.52 0.87 41.25
CA ARG A 744 -27.13 2.07 41.84
C ARG A 744 -27.69 1.82 43.24
N GLU A 745 -28.32 0.66 43.49
CA GLU A 745 -28.81 0.28 44.79
C GLU A 745 -27.68 0.07 45.80
N LEU A 746 -26.60 -0.58 45.37
CA LEU A 746 -25.39 -0.76 46.15
C LEU A 746 -24.77 0.60 46.56
N GLU A 747 -24.69 1.54 45.61
CA GLU A 747 -24.19 2.90 45.87
C GLU A 747 -25.08 3.62 46.90
N LYS A 748 -26.44 3.52 46.78
CA LYS A 748 -27.36 4.10 47.75
C LYS A 748 -27.22 3.46 49.15
N VAL A 749 -27.04 2.13 49.21
CA VAL A 749 -26.83 1.45 50.49
C VAL A 749 -25.54 1.88 51.11
N ASN A 750 -24.43 1.96 50.35
CA ASN A 750 -23.12 2.42 50.80
C ASN A 750 -23.21 3.85 51.33
N SER A 751 -23.85 4.76 50.61
CA SER A 751 -24.06 6.15 51.03
C SER A 751 -24.86 6.25 52.35
N LYS A 752 -25.90 5.44 52.50
CA LYS A 752 -26.68 5.39 53.77
C LYS A 752 -25.84 4.87 54.91
N LEU A 753 -25.04 3.83 54.66
CA LEU A 753 -24.13 3.27 55.67
C LEU A 753 -23.09 4.30 56.09
N ALA A 754 -22.48 5.00 55.14
CA ALA A 754 -21.49 6.07 55.41
C ALA A 754 -22.12 7.23 56.21
N ALA A 755 -23.35 7.63 55.91
CA ALA A 755 -24.07 8.67 56.63
C ALA A 755 -24.36 8.24 58.09
N SER A 756 -24.79 7.00 58.29
CA SER A 756 -25.06 6.43 59.64
C SER A 756 -23.79 6.34 60.50
N GLN A 757 -22.71 5.86 59.87
CA GLN A 757 -21.40 5.81 60.54
C GLN A 757 -20.86 7.22 60.83
N GLY A 758 -21.07 8.16 59.95
CA GLY A 758 -20.75 9.58 60.12
C GLY A 758 -21.52 10.20 61.30
N ASP A 759 -22.79 9.81 61.55
CA ASP A 759 -23.56 10.29 62.70
C ASP A 759 -22.96 9.83 64.05
N GLU A 760 -22.65 8.55 64.14
CA GLU A 760 -22.05 7.91 65.37
C GLU A 760 -20.65 8.47 65.62
N LEU A 761 -19.83 8.62 64.59
CA LEU A 761 -18.43 9.09 64.70
C LEU A 761 -18.36 10.59 65.03
N ALA A 762 -19.26 11.41 64.53
CA ALA A 762 -19.28 12.83 64.80
C ALA A 762 -19.37 13.14 66.33
N GLY A 763 -20.06 12.29 67.09
CA GLY A 763 -20.17 12.36 68.56
C GLY A 763 -18.87 12.06 69.33
N GLN A 764 -17.87 11.45 68.65
CA GLN A 764 -16.57 11.12 69.22
C GLN A 764 -15.51 12.21 68.98
N ALA A 765 -15.85 13.27 68.32
CA ALA A 765 -14.92 14.37 68.02
C ALA A 765 -14.57 15.13 69.32
N ILE A 766 -13.30 15.37 69.53
CA ILE A 766 -12.76 16.06 70.69
C ILE A 766 -12.36 17.49 70.32
N ASP A 767 -12.71 18.46 71.16
CA ASP A 767 -12.28 19.85 70.91
C ASP A 767 -10.81 20.04 71.36
N VAL A 768 -9.98 20.54 70.47
CA VAL A 768 -8.56 20.85 70.68
C VAL A 768 -8.32 22.25 70.19
N ASN A 769 -8.21 23.23 71.08
CA ASN A 769 -7.98 24.64 70.78
C ASN A 769 -9.00 25.25 69.80
N GLY A 770 -10.28 24.85 69.89
CA GLY A 770 -11.37 25.33 69.02
C GLY A 770 -11.46 24.59 67.72
N LEU A 771 -10.70 23.48 67.55
CA LEU A 771 -10.75 22.61 66.35
C LEU A 771 -11.24 21.21 66.80
N LYS A 772 -12.27 20.72 66.21
CA LYS A 772 -12.76 19.39 66.43
C LYS A 772 -11.89 18.35 65.79
N VAL A 773 -11.24 17.52 66.52
CA VAL A 773 -10.34 16.46 66.11
C VAL A 773 -11.03 15.12 66.18
N LEU A 774 -11.11 14.40 65.10
CA LEU A 774 -11.64 13.03 65.06
C LEU A 774 -10.62 12.07 64.44
N SER A 775 -10.33 11.00 65.13
CA SER A 775 -9.56 9.88 64.58
C SER A 775 -10.30 8.55 64.85
N ALA A 776 -10.67 7.86 63.80
CA ALA A 776 -11.51 6.68 63.91
C ALA A 776 -11.05 5.56 62.94
N ARG A 777 -11.32 4.32 63.35
CA ARG A 777 -11.08 3.11 62.56
C ARG A 777 -12.42 2.56 62.10
N LEU A 778 -12.51 2.32 60.77
CA LEU A 778 -13.70 1.78 60.08
C LEU A 778 -13.29 0.48 59.35
N ASP A 779 -13.31 -0.63 60.10
CA ASP A 779 -12.88 -1.90 59.51
C ASP A 779 -13.83 -2.37 58.42
N GLY A 780 -13.27 -2.87 57.33
CA GLY A 780 -14.00 -3.34 56.16
C GLY A 780 -14.45 -2.24 55.19
N ALA A 781 -14.24 -0.96 55.49
CA ALA A 781 -14.55 0.15 54.61
C ALA A 781 -13.54 0.19 53.44
N ASP A 782 -14.05 0.24 52.23
CA ASP A 782 -13.23 0.51 51.05
C ASP A 782 -12.92 2.01 50.92
N ALA A 783 -12.14 2.36 49.90
CA ALA A 783 -11.76 3.75 49.66
C ALA A 783 -12.96 4.68 49.34
N GLY A 784 -14.01 4.16 48.74
CA GLY A 784 -15.26 4.87 48.45
C GLY A 784 -16.02 5.20 49.74
N VAL A 785 -16.26 4.17 50.58
CA VAL A 785 -16.95 4.34 51.87
C VAL A 785 -16.19 5.28 52.78
N LEU A 786 -14.84 5.16 52.87
CA LEU A 786 -14.04 6.10 53.66
C LEU A 786 -14.18 7.55 53.17
N ARG A 787 -14.26 7.76 51.88
CA ARG A 787 -14.42 9.11 51.32
C ARG A 787 -15.83 9.69 51.55
N GLU A 788 -16.86 8.93 51.32
CA GLU A 788 -18.25 9.33 51.62
C GLU A 788 -18.48 9.61 53.09
N THR A 789 -17.95 8.78 54.00
CA THR A 789 -17.97 9.02 55.42
C THR A 789 -17.20 10.28 55.82
N MET A 790 -16.05 10.54 55.21
CA MET A 790 -15.27 11.77 55.41
C MET A 790 -16.09 13.01 54.99
N ASP A 791 -16.72 12.99 53.83
CA ASP A 791 -17.55 14.10 53.37
C ASP A 791 -18.76 14.32 54.23
N ALA A 792 -19.42 13.28 54.73
CA ALA A 792 -20.51 13.34 55.70
C ALA A 792 -20.06 13.97 57.02
N LEU A 793 -18.89 13.59 57.54
CA LEU A 793 -18.33 14.13 58.79
C LEU A 793 -17.92 15.58 58.60
N LYS A 794 -17.32 15.96 57.52
CA LYS A 794 -16.95 17.38 57.21
C LYS A 794 -18.18 18.27 57.13
N ALA A 795 -19.30 17.78 56.60
CA ALA A 795 -20.54 18.51 56.53
C ALA A 795 -21.16 18.75 57.93
N LYS A 796 -20.94 17.85 58.88
CA LYS A 796 -21.46 17.95 60.26
C LYS A 796 -20.55 18.69 61.21
N LEU A 797 -19.26 18.49 61.09
CA LEU A 797 -18.25 19.13 61.95
C LEU A 797 -17.72 20.38 61.22
N THR A 798 -18.27 21.53 61.54
CA THR A 798 -18.04 22.80 60.81
C THR A 798 -16.57 23.31 60.92
N THR A 799 -15.84 22.96 61.96
CA THR A 799 -14.41 23.29 62.18
C THR A 799 -13.69 22.03 62.66
N ALA A 800 -13.10 21.25 61.75
CA ALA A 800 -12.60 19.94 62.09
C ALA A 800 -11.35 19.50 61.31
N ALA A 801 -10.57 18.63 61.96
CA ALA A 801 -9.51 17.82 61.39
C ALA A 801 -9.81 16.34 61.66
N ILE A 802 -9.99 15.55 60.61
CA ILE A 802 -10.53 14.22 60.67
C ILE A 802 -9.55 13.23 60.05
N VAL A 803 -9.33 12.07 60.70
CA VAL A 803 -8.60 10.95 60.08
C VAL A 803 -9.46 9.70 60.23
N LEU A 804 -9.71 9.04 59.13
CA LEU A 804 -10.36 7.74 59.08
C LEU A 804 -9.37 6.70 58.57
N ALA A 805 -9.40 5.53 59.13
CA ALA A 805 -8.56 4.42 58.73
C ALA A 805 -9.39 3.14 58.53
N SER A 806 -8.99 2.32 57.59
CA SER A 806 -9.53 0.98 57.38
C SER A 806 -8.40 -0.02 57.22
N VAL A 807 -8.60 -1.22 57.78
CA VAL A 807 -7.64 -2.33 57.67
C VAL A 807 -8.27 -3.44 56.82
N GLN A 808 -7.50 -3.92 55.86
CA GLN A 808 -7.87 -5.06 55.04
C GLN A 808 -6.67 -6.00 54.88
N GLY A 809 -6.64 -7.10 55.65
CA GLY A 809 -5.46 -7.94 55.79
C GLY A 809 -4.30 -7.14 56.40
N ASP A 810 -3.15 -7.16 55.78
CA ASP A 810 -1.95 -6.43 56.21
C ASP A 810 -1.88 -4.97 55.66
N LYS A 811 -2.91 -4.52 54.95
CA LYS A 811 -2.93 -3.19 54.35
C LYS A 811 -3.79 -2.23 55.16
N VAL A 812 -3.22 -1.07 55.48
CA VAL A 812 -3.91 0.06 56.10
C VAL A 812 -4.25 1.09 54.98
N ARG A 813 -5.50 1.53 54.93
CA ARG A 813 -5.92 2.69 54.13
C ARG A 813 -6.26 3.83 55.05
N LEU A 814 -5.81 5.02 54.71
CA LEU A 814 -5.99 6.23 55.49
C LEU A 814 -6.59 7.32 54.62
N ILE A 815 -7.51 8.07 55.17
CA ILE A 815 -8.00 9.33 54.60
C ILE A 815 -8.02 10.40 55.70
N ALA A 816 -7.48 11.57 55.42
CA ALA A 816 -7.62 12.74 56.25
C ALA A 816 -8.40 13.84 55.53
N GLY A 817 -9.24 14.51 56.28
CA GLY A 817 -10.04 15.66 55.81
C GLY A 817 -9.98 16.81 56.81
N VAL A 818 -9.85 18.01 56.31
CA VAL A 818 -9.86 19.23 57.09
C VAL A 818 -10.89 20.17 56.47
N THR A 819 -11.69 20.80 57.30
CA THR A 819 -12.70 21.80 56.89
C THR A 819 -12.02 23.09 56.37
N ALA A 820 -12.66 23.78 55.44
CA ALA A 820 -12.07 24.93 54.74
C ALA A 820 -11.55 26.04 55.65
N ASP A 821 -12.22 26.28 56.77
CA ASP A 821 -11.88 27.26 57.79
C ASP A 821 -10.66 26.87 58.63
N SER A 822 -10.30 25.60 58.63
CA SER A 822 -9.24 25.00 59.45
C SER A 822 -7.92 24.73 58.70
N ILE A 823 -7.92 24.88 57.37
CA ILE A 823 -6.75 24.60 56.51
C ILE A 823 -5.53 25.46 56.87
N GLY A 824 -5.75 26.67 57.40
CA GLY A 824 -4.67 27.55 57.85
C GLY A 824 -3.93 27.04 59.06
N LYS A 825 -4.57 26.18 59.90
CA LYS A 825 -4.00 25.55 61.09
C LYS A 825 -3.40 24.16 60.82
N VAL A 826 -4.16 23.33 60.08
CA VAL A 826 -3.78 21.95 59.79
C VAL A 826 -4.13 21.63 58.32
N LYS A 827 -3.20 21.04 57.60
CA LYS A 827 -3.44 20.54 56.24
C LYS A 827 -3.67 19.03 56.25
N ALA A 828 -4.64 18.54 55.46
CA ALA A 828 -4.96 17.13 55.39
C ALA A 828 -3.77 16.25 54.93
N GLY A 829 -2.91 16.80 54.05
CA GLY A 829 -1.71 16.12 53.59
C GLY A 829 -0.70 15.87 54.74
N ASP A 830 -0.50 16.84 55.64
CA ASP A 830 0.40 16.72 56.77
C ASP A 830 -0.21 15.77 57.81
N LEU A 831 -1.50 15.89 58.07
CA LEU A 831 -2.25 15.04 59.00
C LEU A 831 -2.26 13.57 58.57
N VAL A 832 -2.52 13.25 57.32
CA VAL A 832 -2.52 11.87 56.81
C VAL A 832 -1.10 11.26 56.87
N ASN A 833 -0.08 12.07 56.52
CA ASN A 833 1.32 11.63 56.56
C ASN A 833 1.82 11.35 58.00
N PHE A 834 1.38 12.13 59.01
CA PHE A 834 1.69 11.88 60.38
C PHE A 834 1.26 10.45 60.82
N VAL A 835 0.05 10.03 60.42
CA VAL A 835 -0.43 8.67 60.71
C VAL A 835 0.23 7.63 59.80
N ALA A 836 0.37 7.94 58.51
CA ALA A 836 0.92 7.02 57.53
C ALA A 836 2.36 6.59 57.82
N GLN A 837 3.22 7.52 58.26
CA GLN A 837 4.60 7.21 58.60
C GLN A 837 4.71 6.20 59.75
N GLN A 838 3.81 6.25 60.72
CA GLN A 838 3.79 5.33 61.85
C GLN A 838 3.32 3.91 61.49
N VAL A 839 2.53 3.77 60.44
CA VAL A 839 2.05 2.50 59.89
C VAL A 839 2.84 2.02 58.67
N GLY A 840 4.05 2.57 58.45
CA GLY A 840 4.95 2.14 57.37
C GLY A 840 4.49 2.58 55.98
N GLY A 841 3.85 3.73 55.87
CA GLY A 841 3.31 4.24 54.66
C GLY A 841 3.64 5.71 54.36
N LYS A 842 3.12 6.20 53.23
CA LYS A 842 3.23 7.60 52.81
C LYS A 842 1.99 7.96 51.96
N GLY A 843 1.60 9.20 52.05
CA GLY A 843 0.46 9.68 51.24
C GLY A 843 0.55 11.15 50.92
N GLY A 844 -0.48 11.67 50.32
CA GLY A 844 -0.60 13.07 49.91
C GLY A 844 -1.96 13.39 49.35
N GLY A 845 -2.19 14.67 49.07
CA GLY A 845 -3.44 15.14 48.48
C GLY A 845 -3.56 16.66 48.61
N LYS A 846 -4.78 17.14 48.44
CA LYS A 846 -5.11 18.55 48.58
C LYS A 846 -5.12 18.96 50.06
N PRO A 847 -5.00 20.27 50.41
CA PRO A 847 -5.04 20.73 51.80
C PRO A 847 -6.30 20.33 52.55
N GLU A 848 -7.44 20.21 51.85
CA GLU A 848 -8.74 19.86 52.43
C GLU A 848 -9.02 18.36 52.50
N MET A 849 -8.26 17.52 51.73
CA MET A 849 -8.43 16.07 51.72
C MET A 849 -7.18 15.39 51.16
N ALA A 850 -6.68 14.37 51.87
CA ALA A 850 -5.52 13.59 51.45
C ALA A 850 -5.71 12.14 51.82
N MET A 851 -5.10 11.23 51.01
CA MET A 851 -5.15 9.78 51.22
C MET A 851 -3.74 9.22 51.40
N ALA A 852 -3.65 8.14 52.17
CA ALA A 852 -2.41 7.41 52.36
C ALA A 852 -2.66 5.91 52.46
N GLY A 853 -1.60 5.12 52.30
CA GLY A 853 -1.61 3.70 52.60
C GLY A 853 -0.53 3.37 53.64
N GLY A 854 -0.63 2.20 54.30
CA GLY A 854 0.38 1.64 55.18
C GLY A 854 0.35 0.12 55.12
N ASN A 855 1.37 -0.51 55.69
CA ASN A 855 1.54 -1.97 55.73
C ASN A 855 1.77 -2.55 57.13
N ASP A 856 1.59 -1.73 58.16
CA ASP A 856 1.72 -2.15 59.58
C ASP A 856 0.46 -1.81 60.37
N PRO A 857 -0.60 -2.66 60.30
CA PRO A 857 -1.85 -2.42 61.05
C PRO A 857 -1.67 -2.49 62.58
N SER A 858 -0.60 -3.12 63.10
CA SER A 858 -0.38 -3.24 64.53
C SER A 858 -0.15 -1.89 65.23
N LYS A 859 0.41 -0.92 64.48
CA LYS A 859 0.70 0.42 64.98
C LYS A 859 -0.43 1.42 64.76
N LEU A 860 -1.48 1.04 64.09
CA LEU A 860 -2.56 1.95 63.67
C LEU A 860 -3.26 2.56 64.90
N GLY A 861 -3.53 1.77 65.93
CA GLY A 861 -4.22 2.25 67.14
C GLY A 861 -3.41 3.37 67.87
N THR A 862 -2.10 3.17 68.00
CA THR A 862 -1.20 4.18 68.58
C THR A 862 -1.09 5.43 67.68
N ALA A 863 -1.01 5.24 66.39
CA ALA A 863 -0.94 6.32 65.40
C ALA A 863 -2.19 7.20 65.43
N LEU A 864 -3.39 6.59 65.48
CA LEU A 864 -4.65 7.32 65.60
C LEU A 864 -4.79 8.02 66.96
N ALA A 865 -4.37 7.42 68.07
CA ALA A 865 -4.38 8.06 69.37
C ALA A 865 -3.49 9.33 69.41
N GLY A 866 -2.35 9.33 68.70
CA GLY A 866 -1.43 10.44 68.66
C GLY A 866 -1.93 11.66 67.83
N VAL A 867 -3.02 11.51 67.06
CA VAL A 867 -3.55 12.59 66.21
C VAL A 867 -3.96 13.81 67.02
N LYS A 868 -4.57 13.61 68.14
CA LYS A 868 -4.99 14.70 69.06
C LYS A 868 -3.82 15.58 69.48
N ASP A 869 -2.75 14.95 70.02
CA ASP A 869 -1.57 15.64 70.53
C ASP A 869 -0.79 16.33 69.36
N TRP A 870 -0.75 15.65 68.19
CA TRP A 870 -0.14 16.24 67.06
C TRP A 870 -0.88 17.51 66.56
N VAL A 871 -2.22 17.47 66.51
CA VAL A 871 -3.02 18.65 66.12
C VAL A 871 -2.88 19.77 67.23
N ALA A 872 -2.80 19.42 68.50
CA ALA A 872 -2.59 20.39 69.59
C ALA A 872 -1.25 21.12 69.48
N SER A 873 -0.25 20.52 68.88
CA SER A 873 1.09 21.09 68.69
C SER A 873 1.18 22.02 67.43
N LYS A 874 0.12 22.15 66.64
CA LYS A 874 0.04 23.02 65.47
C LYS A 874 -0.75 24.31 65.77
#